data_fd68d8f7548e322027ebd5170e279a44
#
_entry.id   fd68d8f7548e322027ebd5170e279a44
#
_cell.length_a   1.000
_cell.length_b   1.000
_cell.length_c   1.000
_cell.angle_alpha   90.00
_cell.angle_beta   90.00
_cell.angle_gamma   90.00
#
_symmetry.space_group_name_H-M   'P 1'
#
loop_
_entity.id
_entity.type
_entity.pdbx_description
1 polymer ?
#
loop_
_entity_poly.entity_id
_entity_poly.type
_entity_poly.pdbx_seq_one_letter_code
_entity_poly.pdbx_strand_id
1 'polypeptide(L)'
;MAREFRGVWVATVNNIDWPSRPGLSSWGQRQELLAILDHAAALRLNAVIFQVRAAADAFYDSPYEPWSEYLTGQQGLAPEPAYDPLRFAIEEAHARGLELHAWINPFRAFHADSEAKDTALTHVTMTGAVAAPQYGGSRWMDPGDRRVREHSLRVIRDIVRRYDVDGVHIDDYFYPYPVKDATGADVDFPDAATYADYVRRGGSLARDDWRRDNVDTFVREMYRAVHEVKPRVKVGISPSAIWRPGHPAQVCCFDPYASIYADSRKWLQNGWLDYFMPQLYSAIDTVSQSYPVLLDWWARQNTMQRHLWPGMYTGKVGGLWVRPTDTWKSDEILRQVALTRAQRGATGHAHFSMRAFMIPTPDSLVQRLHAEAYLEQALVPASPWLDRSAPGAPAVRLVADSITGGRRLSLAPAAGDSVWLWTIQERRDGHWTSRILPGRQRSTALTRNRLERLPEAVWVSAVDRTGNQSRVVEVAVPAVVTVGADRLFGEFAHLIRGKRLALVSNHSGRLSDGTHLVDALHRHPDARLRVLFGMEYDIRSNDYSVPRDPERSIDRATGLPKFSLYGEHHMPTKEMLGDAQVIVFDIQEVGARFYEHINILGFAMEAAAEHGLEVVVLDRPNPITGLKQEGFLTDSAALYRFGSYAQVPVVHGMTMGELARLYVGARMLRGGRAPTLHVVPMTGWKREMWWDDTGMPFTKPSPNLPTLNSVLAYVGTCLFEAVNVSEGRGSDRPFEYIGAPWLDNARAVELLNGLRLPGVVFRPITFTPEQKAFHSRPPEYAGVPLRGVFIDITDRDVFDPYKVGVALLWAVYRLHPDRLVWNDATLDRLTATPRLKAMITSGMQPAEIIAAWQPEVAAFRKVAEPYLLYR
;
A
#
# COMPACT_ATOMS: atom_id res chain seq x y z
N MET A 1 16.04 -10.17 0.43
CA MET A 1 15.62 -9.13 1.39
C MET A 1 16.61 -9.10 2.55
N ALA A 2 16.98 -7.91 3.03
CA ALA A 2 17.88 -7.75 4.15
C ALA A 2 17.25 -8.29 5.46
N ARG A 3 18.08 -8.90 6.32
CA ARG A 3 17.70 -9.32 7.68
C ARG A 3 18.60 -8.61 8.67
N GLU A 4 18.04 -7.71 9.44
CA GLU A 4 18.75 -6.87 10.40
C GLU A 4 17.75 -6.35 11.44
N PHE A 5 17.99 -6.58 12.71
CA PHE A 5 17.24 -5.90 13.76
C PHE A 5 17.62 -4.42 13.78
N ARG A 6 16.65 -3.55 13.75
CA ARG A 6 16.78 -2.08 13.82
C ARG A 6 15.85 -1.58 14.90
N GLY A 7 16.33 -1.62 16.13
CA GLY A 7 15.54 -1.27 17.30
C GLY A 7 15.75 0.16 17.78
N VAL A 8 14.79 0.64 18.55
CA VAL A 8 14.90 1.91 19.27
C VAL A 8 14.25 1.78 20.63
N TRP A 9 14.93 2.32 21.68
CA TRP A 9 14.32 2.43 23.00
C TRP A 9 13.38 3.64 23.08
N VAL A 10 12.26 3.43 23.76
CA VAL A 10 11.32 4.48 24.18
C VAL A 10 11.24 4.41 25.71
N ALA A 11 11.99 5.29 26.35
CA ALA A 11 12.08 5.37 27.82
C ALA A 11 10.96 6.23 28.36
N THR A 12 10.29 5.71 29.43
CA THR A 12 9.20 6.41 30.10
C THR A 12 9.64 7.02 31.45
N VAL A 13 10.69 6.44 32.07
CA VAL A 13 11.26 7.00 33.29
C VAL A 13 11.68 8.44 33.06
N ASN A 14 11.35 9.33 34.00
CA ASN A 14 11.63 10.77 33.92
C ASN A 14 11.13 11.42 32.61
N ASN A 15 10.14 10.82 31.95
CA ASN A 15 9.58 11.31 30.71
C ASN A 15 10.66 11.59 29.63
N ILE A 16 11.65 10.69 29.53
CA ILE A 16 12.77 10.83 28.58
C ILE A 16 12.26 10.88 27.14
N ASP A 17 11.44 9.91 26.74
CA ASP A 17 10.91 9.84 25.39
C ASP A 17 9.38 10.00 25.36
N TRP A 18 8.66 9.34 26.27
CA TRP A 18 7.20 9.32 26.30
C TRP A 18 6.65 9.02 27.69
N PRO A 19 5.52 9.65 28.08
CA PRO A 19 4.96 10.88 27.49
C PRO A 19 5.93 12.05 27.68
N SER A 20 5.82 13.11 26.87
CA SER A 20 6.77 14.25 26.89
C SER A 20 6.80 14.99 28.24
N ARG A 21 5.74 14.85 29.02
CA ARG A 21 5.60 15.31 30.41
C ARG A 21 4.47 14.55 31.10
N PRO A 22 4.50 14.44 32.44
CA PRO A 22 3.38 13.83 33.15
C PRO A 22 2.10 14.67 33.02
N GLY A 23 0.95 14.04 33.21
CA GLY A 23 -0.34 14.72 33.22
C GLY A 23 -0.87 15.18 31.87
N LEU A 24 -0.35 14.68 30.77
CA LEU A 24 -0.98 14.82 29.46
C LEU A 24 -2.33 14.09 29.42
N SER A 25 -3.31 14.67 28.71
CA SER A 25 -4.56 13.96 28.44
C SER A 25 -4.31 12.65 27.70
N SER A 26 -5.19 11.67 27.85
CA SER A 26 -5.11 10.40 27.11
C SER A 26 -5.04 10.59 25.59
N TRP A 27 -5.69 11.64 25.06
CA TRP A 27 -5.58 12.01 23.65
C TRP A 27 -4.16 12.47 23.31
N GLY A 28 -3.57 13.38 24.09
CA GLY A 28 -2.20 13.86 23.90
C GLY A 28 -1.18 12.74 23.96
N GLN A 29 -1.29 11.85 24.97
CA GLN A 29 -0.43 10.67 25.12
C GLN A 29 -0.48 9.77 23.87
N ARG A 30 -1.69 9.52 23.34
CA ARG A 30 -1.86 8.71 22.11
C ARG A 30 -1.26 9.38 20.88
N GLN A 31 -1.45 10.72 20.71
CA GLN A 31 -0.88 11.43 19.56
C GLN A 31 0.64 11.42 19.56
N GLU A 32 1.27 11.61 20.72
CA GLU A 32 2.72 11.51 20.84
C GLU A 32 3.23 10.10 20.52
N LEU A 33 2.55 9.06 21.01
CA LEU A 33 2.93 7.67 20.76
C LEU A 33 2.76 7.30 19.28
N LEU A 34 1.69 7.76 18.64
CA LEU A 34 1.51 7.61 17.19
C LEU A 34 2.64 8.27 16.42
N ALA A 35 3.02 9.51 16.78
CA ALA A 35 4.13 10.22 16.13
C ALA A 35 5.47 9.47 16.29
N ILE A 36 5.74 8.90 17.46
CA ILE A 36 6.90 8.06 17.73
C ILE A 36 6.93 6.83 16.80
N LEU A 37 5.81 6.11 16.73
CA LEU A 37 5.72 4.89 15.92
C LEU A 37 5.76 5.19 14.42
N ASP A 38 5.15 6.29 13.97
CA ASP A 38 5.21 6.76 12.58
C ASP A 38 6.65 7.12 12.17
N HIS A 39 7.38 7.84 13.04
CA HIS A 39 8.79 8.16 12.81
C HIS A 39 9.66 6.90 12.76
N ALA A 40 9.47 5.96 13.67
CA ALA A 40 10.19 4.68 13.68
C ALA A 40 9.97 3.90 12.38
N ALA A 41 8.72 3.79 11.93
CA ALA A 41 8.38 3.12 10.67
C ALA A 41 8.94 3.86 9.45
N ALA A 42 8.83 5.20 9.41
CA ALA A 42 9.37 6.04 8.33
C ALA A 42 10.90 5.92 8.21
N LEU A 43 11.61 5.83 9.33
CA LEU A 43 13.06 5.58 9.37
C LEU A 43 13.44 4.13 9.05
N ARG A 44 12.47 3.25 8.77
CA ARG A 44 12.68 1.82 8.47
C ARG A 44 13.28 1.03 9.63
N LEU A 45 12.99 1.46 10.86
CA LEU A 45 13.17 0.62 12.04
C LEU A 45 12.14 -0.51 12.01
N ASN A 46 12.39 -1.61 12.72
CA ASN A 46 11.49 -2.76 12.75
C ASN A 46 11.14 -3.24 14.16
N ALA A 47 11.63 -2.56 15.20
CA ALA A 47 11.28 -2.86 16.58
C ALA A 47 11.34 -1.62 17.48
N VAL A 48 10.46 -1.60 18.47
CA VAL A 48 10.43 -0.61 19.56
C VAL A 48 10.57 -1.34 20.89
N ILE A 49 11.51 -0.88 21.73
CA ILE A 49 11.73 -1.38 23.09
C ILE A 49 11.11 -0.37 24.04
N PHE A 50 9.87 -0.63 24.43
CA PHE A 50 8.99 0.31 25.13
C PHE A 50 9.01 0.05 26.65
N GLN A 51 9.44 1.03 27.46
CA GLN A 51 9.50 0.90 28.91
C GLN A 51 8.10 0.94 29.52
N VAL A 52 7.65 -0.19 30.06
CA VAL A 52 6.30 -0.38 30.61
C VAL A 52 6.27 -0.51 32.12
N ARG A 53 7.44 -0.66 32.75
CA ARG A 53 7.63 -0.76 34.20
C ARG A 53 8.94 -0.09 34.59
N ALA A 54 8.88 1.13 35.03
CA ALA A 54 10.05 1.96 35.37
C ALA A 54 10.51 1.81 36.83
N ALA A 55 9.56 1.71 37.79
CA ALA A 55 9.85 1.76 39.22
C ALA A 55 8.81 0.99 40.05
N ALA A 56 8.60 -0.32 39.78
CA ALA A 56 7.54 -1.13 40.37
C ALA A 56 6.13 -0.50 40.21
N ASP A 57 5.94 0.16 39.11
CA ASP A 57 4.73 0.84 38.65
C ASP A 57 4.45 0.47 37.19
N ALA A 58 3.29 0.77 36.64
CA ALA A 58 2.86 0.27 35.38
C ALA A 58 2.37 1.35 34.40
N PHE A 59 2.68 1.19 33.11
CA PHE A 59 2.08 1.93 31.99
C PHE A 59 1.01 1.09 31.29
N TYR A 60 0.30 0.27 32.07
CA TYR A 60 -0.81 -0.58 31.62
C TYR A 60 -1.71 -0.90 32.83
N ASP A 61 -2.91 -1.39 32.59
CA ASP A 61 -3.83 -1.80 33.65
C ASP A 61 -3.31 -3.06 34.35
N SER A 62 -2.45 -2.87 35.38
CA SER A 62 -1.79 -3.95 36.11
C SER A 62 -2.60 -4.37 37.33
N PRO A 63 -2.84 -5.68 37.58
CA PRO A 63 -3.43 -6.16 38.80
C PRO A 63 -2.46 -6.23 39.99
N TYR A 64 -1.17 -5.95 39.78
CA TYR A 64 -0.10 -6.12 40.74
C TYR A 64 0.58 -4.85 41.19
N GLU A 65 0.58 -3.82 40.35
CA GLU A 65 1.33 -2.57 40.59
C GLU A 65 0.50 -1.36 40.16
N PRO A 66 0.68 -0.21 40.82
CA PRO A 66 -0.09 1.01 40.54
C PRO A 66 0.32 1.61 39.17
N TRP A 67 -0.56 2.48 38.64
CA TRP A 67 -0.23 3.34 37.52
C TRP A 67 1.00 4.21 37.83
N SER A 68 1.87 4.41 36.83
CA SER A 68 3.09 5.20 36.99
C SER A 68 2.80 6.70 37.10
N GLU A 69 3.57 7.36 38.00
CA GLU A 69 3.56 8.83 38.13
C GLU A 69 3.95 9.55 36.83
N TYR A 70 4.86 8.96 36.05
CA TYR A 70 5.33 9.53 34.79
C TYR A 70 4.22 9.61 33.74
N LEU A 71 3.13 8.88 33.89
CA LEU A 71 1.99 8.90 32.99
C LEU A 71 1.01 10.05 33.32
N THR A 72 0.61 10.16 34.58
CA THR A 72 -0.47 11.06 34.99
C THR A 72 -0.01 12.18 35.93
N GLY A 73 1.23 12.14 36.42
CA GLY A 73 1.75 13.06 37.45
C GLY A 73 1.46 12.59 38.88
N GLN A 74 0.72 11.51 39.08
CA GLN A 74 0.40 10.93 40.37
C GLN A 74 0.41 9.40 40.27
N GLN A 75 1.21 8.76 41.13
CA GLN A 75 1.27 7.30 41.17
C GLN A 75 -0.08 6.72 41.62
N GLY A 76 -0.56 5.70 40.91
CA GLY A 76 -1.84 5.04 41.17
C GLY A 76 -3.05 5.69 40.49
N LEU A 77 -2.88 6.87 39.88
CA LEU A 77 -3.95 7.52 39.10
C LEU A 77 -3.95 6.97 37.66
N ALA A 78 -5.09 6.42 37.25
CA ALA A 78 -5.29 5.97 35.85
C ALA A 78 -5.39 7.15 34.86
N PRO A 79 -5.05 6.97 33.60
CA PRO A 79 -5.25 8.00 32.58
C PRO A 79 -6.74 8.26 32.32
N GLU A 80 -7.11 9.55 32.08
CA GLU A 80 -8.49 9.99 31.82
C GLU A 80 -8.61 10.71 30.47
N PRO A 81 -9.55 10.31 29.57
CA PRO A 81 -10.37 9.09 29.65
C PRO A 81 -9.55 7.82 29.69
N ALA A 82 -10.08 6.78 30.36
CA ALA A 82 -9.36 5.53 30.58
C ALA A 82 -8.93 4.85 29.27
N TYR A 83 -7.68 4.42 29.19
CA TYR A 83 -7.17 3.56 28.15
C TYR A 83 -5.96 2.77 28.66
N ASP A 84 -5.56 1.73 27.93
CA ASP A 84 -4.38 0.93 28.24
C ASP A 84 -3.24 1.30 27.29
N PRO A 85 -2.21 2.06 27.73
CA PRO A 85 -1.10 2.50 26.91
C PRO A 85 -0.32 1.35 26.26
N LEU A 86 -0.07 0.25 26.97
CA LEU A 86 0.67 -0.89 26.42
C LEU A 86 -0.12 -1.58 25.32
N ARG A 87 -1.41 -1.80 25.51
CA ARG A 87 -2.28 -2.38 24.47
C ARG A 87 -2.30 -1.51 23.22
N PHE A 88 -2.51 -0.20 23.40
CA PHE A 88 -2.50 0.76 22.33
C PHE A 88 -1.15 0.79 21.58
N ALA A 89 -0.02 0.80 22.31
CA ALA A 89 1.31 0.76 21.72
C ALA A 89 1.54 -0.50 20.85
N ILE A 90 1.11 -1.67 21.34
CA ILE A 90 1.22 -2.94 20.61
C ILE A 90 0.39 -2.92 19.32
N GLU A 91 -0.89 -2.53 19.42
CA GLU A 91 -1.79 -2.49 18.26
C GLU A 91 -1.27 -1.55 17.18
N GLU A 92 -0.77 -0.38 17.55
CA GLU A 92 -0.25 0.62 16.64
C GLU A 92 1.16 0.27 16.09
N ALA A 93 2.03 -0.36 16.88
CA ALA A 93 3.30 -0.89 16.42
C ALA A 93 3.08 -2.01 15.38
N HIS A 94 2.23 -2.99 15.70
CA HIS A 94 1.88 -4.09 14.79
C HIS A 94 1.17 -3.60 13.52
N ALA A 95 0.41 -2.51 13.62
CA ALA A 95 -0.18 -1.85 12.46
C ALA A 95 0.84 -1.39 11.44
N ARG A 96 2.03 -1.05 11.89
CA ARG A 96 3.17 -0.57 11.11
C ARG A 96 4.20 -1.66 10.80
N GLY A 97 3.98 -2.89 11.28
CA GLY A 97 4.91 -4.01 11.12
C GLY A 97 6.14 -3.91 12.03
N LEU A 98 6.02 -3.17 13.14
CA LEU A 98 7.06 -3.03 14.16
C LEU A 98 6.84 -4.07 15.27
N GLU A 99 7.89 -4.78 15.67
CA GLU A 99 7.88 -5.55 16.92
C GLU A 99 7.83 -4.60 18.13
N LEU A 100 7.11 -4.98 19.19
CA LEU A 100 7.12 -4.27 20.46
C LEU A 100 7.63 -5.16 21.57
N HIS A 101 8.76 -4.75 22.17
CA HIS A 101 9.40 -5.42 23.30
C HIS A 101 9.11 -4.64 24.58
N ALA A 102 8.47 -5.28 25.56
CA ALA A 102 8.16 -4.68 26.84
C ALA A 102 9.41 -4.58 27.71
N TRP A 103 9.88 -3.36 27.96
CA TRP A 103 11.04 -3.10 28.80
C TRP A 103 10.62 -2.89 30.25
N ILE A 104 11.30 -3.60 31.14
CA ILE A 104 10.97 -3.73 32.57
C ILE A 104 12.23 -3.52 33.39
N ASN A 105 12.18 -2.65 34.43
CA ASN A 105 13.19 -2.58 35.49
C ASN A 105 12.76 -3.51 36.64
N PRO A 106 13.44 -4.67 36.83
CA PRO A 106 12.91 -5.70 37.73
C PRO A 106 13.02 -5.35 39.22
N PHE A 107 13.98 -4.52 39.64
CA PHE A 107 14.31 -4.31 41.03
C PHE A 107 14.19 -2.84 41.50
N ARG A 108 14.15 -1.86 40.61
CA ARG A 108 13.96 -0.46 41.02
C ARG A 108 12.52 -0.26 41.49
N ALA A 109 12.35 0.26 42.73
CA ALA A 109 11.06 0.56 43.30
C ALA A 109 10.75 2.06 43.33
N PHE A 110 11.76 2.92 43.28
CA PHE A 110 11.61 4.36 43.25
C PHE A 110 12.86 5.02 42.69
N HIS A 111 12.71 5.99 41.79
CA HIS A 111 13.83 6.71 41.18
C HIS A 111 14.21 7.93 42.02
N ALA A 112 15.53 8.26 42.10
CA ALA A 112 16.05 9.35 42.89
C ALA A 112 15.46 10.73 42.51
N ASP A 113 15.16 10.90 41.21
CA ASP A 113 14.61 12.15 40.65
C ASP A 113 13.07 12.16 40.59
N SER A 114 12.40 11.19 41.23
CA SER A 114 10.94 11.14 41.28
C SER A 114 10.41 12.36 42.08
N GLU A 115 9.45 13.07 41.48
CA GLU A 115 8.76 14.20 42.12
C GLU A 115 7.62 13.75 43.01
N ALA A 116 7.17 12.50 42.91
CA ALA A 116 6.07 11.97 43.69
C ALA A 116 6.45 11.87 45.18
N LYS A 117 5.78 12.66 46.01
CA LYS A 117 5.95 12.64 47.47
C LYS A 117 5.19 11.51 48.15
N ASP A 118 4.12 11.02 47.50
CA ASP A 118 3.22 10.03 48.07
C ASP A 118 3.23 8.76 47.22
N THR A 119 3.68 7.65 47.78
CA THR A 119 3.62 6.34 47.16
C THR A 119 2.17 5.80 47.29
N ALA A 120 1.61 5.28 46.18
CA ALA A 120 0.28 4.69 46.20
C ALA A 120 0.19 3.52 47.19
N LEU A 121 -0.91 3.40 47.93
CA LEU A 121 -1.10 2.31 48.90
C LEU A 121 -1.02 0.91 48.28
N THR A 122 -1.28 0.81 46.96
CA THR A 122 -1.16 -0.42 46.19
C THR A 122 0.26 -0.73 45.73
N HIS A 123 1.22 0.22 45.91
CA HIS A 123 2.61 0.01 45.55
C HIS A 123 3.22 -1.12 46.37
N VAL A 124 4.04 -1.97 45.80
CA VAL A 124 4.62 -3.17 46.41
C VAL A 124 5.37 -2.86 47.72
N THR A 125 6.01 -1.69 47.80
CA THR A 125 6.71 -1.24 49.04
C THR A 125 5.76 -0.78 50.14
N MET A 126 4.56 -0.33 49.79
CA MET A 126 3.53 0.11 50.76
C MET A 126 2.69 -1.05 51.26
N THR A 127 2.47 -2.07 50.48
CA THR A 127 1.73 -3.28 50.86
C THR A 127 2.49 -4.17 51.84
N GLY A 128 3.78 -3.92 52.06
CA GLY A 128 4.67 -4.79 52.85
C GLY A 128 4.98 -6.15 52.23
N ALA A 129 4.57 -6.35 50.96
CA ALA A 129 4.81 -7.61 50.27
C ALA A 129 6.28 -7.89 50.05
N VAL A 130 7.10 -6.86 49.83
CA VAL A 130 8.58 -6.97 49.66
C VAL A 130 9.28 -5.79 50.38
N ALA A 131 10.52 -6.03 50.79
CA ALA A 131 11.38 -5.00 51.33
C ALA A 131 12.07 -4.24 50.18
N ALA A 132 11.94 -2.91 50.13
CA ALA A 132 12.69 -2.05 49.24
C ALA A 132 13.44 -1.00 50.04
N PRO A 133 14.63 -1.32 50.53
CA PRO A 133 15.45 -0.40 51.35
C PRO A 133 15.86 0.82 50.48
N GLN A 134 16.07 1.93 51.17
CA GLN A 134 16.66 3.13 50.56
C GLN A 134 18.14 2.91 50.33
N TYR A 135 18.57 3.31 49.10
CA TYR A 135 19.98 3.28 48.69
C TYR A 135 20.27 4.52 47.86
N GLY A 136 21.08 5.42 48.39
CA GLY A 136 21.18 6.77 47.80
C GLY A 136 19.84 7.50 47.84
N GLY A 137 19.50 8.18 46.75
CA GLY A 137 18.20 8.81 46.55
C GLY A 137 17.06 7.88 46.15
N SER A 138 17.37 6.60 45.84
CA SER A 138 16.42 5.62 45.27
C SER A 138 15.93 4.63 46.31
N ARG A 139 14.77 3.96 46.03
CA ARG A 139 14.38 2.72 46.70
C ARG A 139 14.62 1.54 45.79
N TRP A 140 15.19 0.48 46.32
CA TRP A 140 15.60 -0.67 45.54
C TRP A 140 15.13 -1.97 46.18
N MET A 141 14.40 -2.79 45.45
CA MET A 141 13.96 -4.11 45.93
C MET A 141 15.20 -5.05 45.94
N ASP A 142 15.39 -5.74 47.05
CA ASP A 142 16.56 -6.63 47.26
C ASP A 142 16.51 -7.87 46.35
N PRO A 143 17.41 -8.01 45.32
CA PRO A 143 17.42 -9.19 44.47
C PRO A 143 17.66 -10.51 45.21
N GLY A 144 18.26 -10.45 46.44
CA GLY A 144 18.45 -11.57 47.34
C GLY A 144 17.17 -12.09 47.97
N ASP A 145 16.12 -11.26 48.06
CA ASP A 145 14.83 -11.68 48.58
C ASP A 145 14.03 -12.46 47.51
N ARG A 146 13.76 -13.72 47.79
CA ARG A 146 12.98 -14.58 46.89
C ARG A 146 11.60 -13.98 46.53
N ARG A 147 10.96 -13.30 47.49
CA ARG A 147 9.63 -12.68 47.27
C ARG A 147 9.71 -11.55 46.23
N VAL A 148 10.82 -10.81 46.18
CA VAL A 148 11.09 -9.79 45.17
C VAL A 148 11.18 -10.40 43.77
N ARG A 149 12.02 -11.48 43.63
CA ARG A 149 12.14 -12.17 42.34
C ARG A 149 10.80 -12.75 41.87
N GLU A 150 10.07 -13.42 42.79
CA GLU A 150 8.75 -14.00 42.50
C GLU A 150 7.74 -12.93 42.10
N HIS A 151 7.77 -11.74 42.73
CA HIS A 151 6.90 -10.61 42.37
C HIS A 151 7.19 -10.11 40.94
N SER A 152 8.46 -9.82 40.63
CA SER A 152 8.86 -9.36 39.29
C SER A 152 8.57 -10.40 38.22
N LEU A 153 8.78 -11.69 38.47
CA LEU A 153 8.41 -12.78 37.57
C LEU A 153 6.89 -12.90 37.37
N ARG A 154 6.10 -12.59 38.42
CA ARG A 154 4.62 -12.58 38.33
C ARG A 154 4.14 -11.45 37.40
N VAL A 155 4.73 -10.27 37.52
CA VAL A 155 4.45 -9.12 36.64
C VAL A 155 4.82 -9.46 35.20
N ILE A 156 5.99 -10.05 34.95
CA ILE A 156 6.43 -10.48 33.62
C ILE A 156 5.45 -11.51 33.02
N ARG A 157 5.06 -12.53 33.79
CA ARG A 157 4.10 -13.54 33.32
C ARG A 157 2.74 -12.91 32.98
N ASP A 158 2.30 -11.91 33.74
CA ASP A 158 1.04 -11.18 33.48
C ASP A 158 1.11 -10.44 32.16
N ILE A 159 2.16 -9.66 31.93
CA ILE A 159 2.38 -8.94 30.66
C ILE A 159 2.37 -9.94 29.50
N VAL A 160 3.18 -10.99 29.54
CA VAL A 160 3.29 -11.97 28.46
C VAL A 160 1.95 -12.69 28.22
N ARG A 161 1.19 -13.00 29.26
CA ARG A 161 -0.12 -13.67 29.14
C ARG A 161 -1.18 -12.78 28.51
N ARG A 162 -1.30 -11.53 28.98
CA ARG A 162 -2.39 -10.62 28.62
C ARG A 162 -2.16 -9.82 27.34
N TYR A 163 -0.89 -9.58 27.00
CA TYR A 163 -0.52 -8.71 25.90
C TYR A 163 0.20 -9.48 24.80
N ASP A 164 0.04 -9.04 23.57
CA ASP A 164 0.67 -9.64 22.39
C ASP A 164 2.05 -9.03 22.11
N VAL A 165 2.90 -8.98 23.15
CA VAL A 165 4.29 -8.50 23.01
C VAL A 165 5.14 -9.47 22.20
N ASP A 166 6.14 -8.92 21.47
CA ASP A 166 7.12 -9.69 20.70
C ASP A 166 8.32 -10.07 21.53
N GLY A 167 8.61 -9.31 22.57
CA GLY A 167 9.70 -9.57 23.50
C GLY A 167 9.48 -8.98 24.88
N VAL A 168 10.26 -9.49 25.83
CA VAL A 168 10.48 -8.90 27.15
C VAL A 168 11.93 -8.50 27.24
N HIS A 169 12.18 -7.27 27.72
CA HIS A 169 13.51 -6.68 27.79
C HIS A 169 13.79 -6.18 29.21
N ILE A 170 14.98 -6.43 29.71
CA ILE A 170 15.55 -5.80 30.90
C ILE A 170 16.86 -5.11 30.58
N ASP A 171 17.18 -4.03 31.29
CA ASP A 171 18.42 -3.27 31.13
C ASP A 171 19.53 -3.72 32.08
N ASP A 172 20.38 -2.82 32.54
CA ASP A 172 21.53 -3.08 33.38
C ASP A 172 21.31 -2.80 34.90
N TYR A 173 20.06 -2.54 35.30
CA TYR A 173 19.71 -2.22 36.68
C TYR A 173 19.40 -3.49 37.50
N PHE A 174 20.43 -4.27 37.87
CA PHE A 174 20.31 -5.47 38.73
C PHE A 174 20.39 -5.09 40.20
N TYR A 175 21.58 -5.07 40.81
CA TYR A 175 21.84 -4.26 41.99
C TYR A 175 22.03 -2.80 41.56
N PRO A 176 21.77 -1.81 42.47
CA PRO A 176 21.95 -0.40 42.10
C PRO A 176 23.40 -0.05 41.84
N TYR A 177 23.62 0.97 41.02
CA TYR A 177 24.97 1.51 40.87
C TYR A 177 25.50 2.04 42.19
N PRO A 178 26.83 1.84 42.51
CA PRO A 178 27.43 2.27 43.76
C PRO A 178 27.22 3.78 44.01
N VAL A 179 26.81 4.14 45.22
CA VAL A 179 26.75 5.51 45.70
C VAL A 179 27.86 5.74 46.72
N LYS A 180 28.38 6.97 46.78
CA LYS A 180 29.40 7.35 47.74
C LYS A 180 28.77 8.01 48.96
N ASP A 181 29.29 7.75 50.11
CA ASP A 181 28.98 8.50 51.32
C ASP A 181 29.70 9.88 51.39
N ALA A 182 29.48 10.62 52.43
CA ALA A 182 30.11 11.93 52.65
C ALA A 182 31.68 11.85 52.72
N THR A 183 32.25 10.69 52.94
CA THR A 183 33.71 10.44 53.00
C THR A 183 34.29 10.04 51.65
N GLY A 184 33.43 9.76 50.65
CA GLY A 184 33.80 9.23 49.33
C GLY A 184 33.93 7.70 49.32
N ALA A 185 33.61 7.01 50.38
CA ALA A 185 33.58 5.55 50.43
C ALA A 185 32.30 4.97 49.78
N ASP A 186 32.40 3.79 49.19
CA ASP A 186 31.24 3.10 48.63
C ASP A 186 30.28 2.64 49.73
N VAL A 187 29.03 2.97 49.62
CA VAL A 187 27.95 2.49 50.49
C VAL A 187 27.59 1.09 50.10
N ASP A 188 27.67 0.14 51.03
CA ASP A 188 27.25 -1.24 50.74
C ASP A 188 25.72 -1.35 50.65
N PHE A 189 25.24 -2.21 49.77
CA PHE A 189 23.80 -2.44 49.62
C PHE A 189 23.22 -3.11 50.86
N PRO A 190 22.10 -2.66 51.40
CA PRO A 190 21.58 -3.06 52.73
C PRO A 190 20.81 -4.40 52.69
N ASP A 191 21.44 -5.47 52.19
CA ASP A 191 20.90 -6.83 52.10
C ASP A 191 21.42 -7.79 53.20
N ALA A 192 22.02 -7.25 54.27
CA ALA A 192 22.61 -8.08 55.34
C ALA A 192 21.65 -9.09 55.99
N ALA A 193 20.36 -8.73 56.13
CA ALA A 193 19.32 -9.59 56.69
C ALA A 193 18.97 -10.77 55.76
N THR A 194 18.86 -10.55 54.46
CA THR A 194 18.58 -11.58 53.45
C THR A 194 19.79 -12.51 53.25
N TYR A 195 21.01 -11.97 53.30
CA TYR A 195 22.22 -12.79 53.30
C TYR A 195 22.34 -13.66 54.55
N ALA A 196 22.06 -13.13 55.74
CA ALA A 196 22.05 -13.93 56.98
C ALA A 196 20.98 -15.05 56.94
N ASP A 197 19.82 -14.80 56.31
CA ASP A 197 18.79 -15.82 56.11
C ASP A 197 19.30 -16.93 55.15
N TYR A 198 19.97 -16.55 54.06
CA TYR A 198 20.62 -17.49 53.13
C TYR A 198 21.62 -18.42 53.86
N VAL A 199 22.48 -17.85 54.68
CA VAL A 199 23.47 -18.62 55.46
C VAL A 199 22.75 -19.56 56.47
N ARG A 200 21.71 -19.04 57.19
CA ARG A 200 20.94 -19.91 58.11
C ARG A 200 20.29 -21.11 57.44
N ARG A 201 19.95 -20.98 56.15
CA ARG A 201 19.35 -22.09 55.36
C ARG A 201 20.42 -23.01 54.77
N GLY A 202 21.68 -22.87 55.16
CA GLY A 202 22.80 -23.72 54.72
C GLY A 202 23.50 -23.20 53.46
N GLY A 203 23.30 -21.95 53.09
CA GLY A 203 24.03 -21.34 51.98
C GLY A 203 25.50 -21.12 52.32
N SER A 204 26.40 -21.35 51.33
CA SER A 204 27.86 -21.34 51.50
C SER A 204 28.59 -20.32 50.63
N LEU A 205 27.90 -19.61 49.73
CA LEU A 205 28.55 -18.60 48.89
C LEU A 205 28.97 -17.40 49.71
N ALA A 206 30.13 -16.83 49.37
CA ALA A 206 30.48 -15.49 49.84
C ALA A 206 29.43 -14.45 49.37
N ARG A 207 29.27 -13.32 50.09
CA ARG A 207 28.17 -12.39 49.87
C ARG A 207 28.12 -11.86 48.43
N ASP A 208 29.25 -11.55 47.83
CA ASP A 208 29.30 -11.06 46.43
C ASP A 208 28.91 -12.16 45.41
N ASP A 209 29.34 -13.38 45.67
CA ASP A 209 28.96 -14.52 44.84
C ASP A 209 27.48 -14.87 44.99
N TRP A 210 26.94 -14.76 46.22
CA TRP A 210 25.54 -14.92 46.48
C TRP A 210 24.68 -13.82 45.76
N ARG A 211 25.15 -12.56 45.75
CA ARG A 211 24.50 -11.47 45.01
C ARG A 211 24.45 -11.78 43.51
N ARG A 212 25.56 -12.24 42.91
CA ARG A 212 25.61 -12.69 41.51
C ARG A 212 24.68 -13.86 41.25
N ASP A 213 24.68 -14.88 42.15
CA ASP A 213 23.82 -16.04 42.02
C ASP A 213 22.31 -15.67 42.05
N ASN A 214 21.92 -14.64 42.84
CA ASN A 214 20.58 -14.14 42.86
C ASN A 214 20.18 -13.51 41.53
N VAL A 215 21.04 -12.71 40.89
CA VAL A 215 20.82 -12.12 39.57
C VAL A 215 20.78 -13.18 38.50
N ASP A 216 21.75 -14.11 38.51
CA ASP A 216 21.81 -15.25 37.59
C ASP A 216 20.53 -16.10 37.65
N THR A 217 20.04 -16.35 38.87
CA THR A 217 18.80 -17.09 39.12
C THR A 217 17.60 -16.39 38.56
N PHE A 218 17.49 -15.06 38.80
CA PHE A 218 16.39 -14.26 38.23
C PHE A 218 16.41 -14.29 36.70
N VAL A 219 17.56 -14.08 36.07
CA VAL A 219 17.68 -14.08 34.59
C VAL A 219 17.27 -15.44 34.01
N ARG A 220 17.75 -16.53 34.61
CA ARG A 220 17.39 -17.90 34.20
C ARG A 220 15.91 -18.20 34.38
N GLU A 221 15.32 -17.77 35.52
CA GLU A 221 13.88 -17.96 35.81
C GLU A 221 13.00 -17.08 34.91
N MET A 222 13.42 -15.87 34.59
CA MET A 222 12.74 -14.98 33.65
C MET A 222 12.66 -15.62 32.27
N TYR A 223 13.78 -16.14 31.76
CA TYR A 223 13.81 -16.83 30.46
C TYR A 223 12.81 -17.99 30.42
N ARG A 224 12.80 -18.84 31.46
CA ARG A 224 11.84 -19.94 31.58
C ARG A 224 10.41 -19.46 31.68
N ALA A 225 10.15 -18.48 32.54
CA ALA A 225 8.81 -17.96 32.83
C ALA A 225 8.13 -17.36 31.60
N VAL A 226 8.87 -16.69 30.72
CA VAL A 226 8.36 -16.15 29.47
C VAL A 226 8.00 -17.27 28.50
N HIS A 227 8.91 -18.22 28.28
CA HIS A 227 8.70 -19.30 27.29
C HIS A 227 7.66 -20.34 27.75
N GLU A 228 7.46 -20.54 29.07
CA GLU A 228 6.36 -21.34 29.59
C GLU A 228 4.99 -20.75 29.29
N VAL A 229 4.89 -19.42 29.21
CA VAL A 229 3.62 -18.73 28.88
C VAL A 229 3.41 -18.61 27.37
N LYS A 230 4.42 -18.11 26.65
CA LYS A 230 4.41 -17.95 25.18
C LYS A 230 5.79 -18.27 24.60
N PRO A 231 6.01 -19.46 24.04
CA PRO A 231 7.32 -19.90 23.55
C PRO A 231 7.97 -18.99 22.49
N ARG A 232 7.16 -18.22 21.75
CA ARG A 232 7.66 -17.34 20.68
C ARG A 232 8.15 -15.97 21.15
N VAL A 233 7.84 -15.57 22.37
CA VAL A 233 8.19 -14.23 22.90
C VAL A 233 9.67 -14.20 23.23
N LYS A 234 10.40 -13.27 22.61
CA LYS A 234 11.85 -13.13 22.81
C LYS A 234 12.18 -12.57 24.20
N VAL A 235 13.26 -13.03 24.80
CA VAL A 235 13.80 -12.48 26.05
C VAL A 235 15.12 -11.79 25.74
N GLY A 236 15.24 -10.51 26.09
CA GLY A 236 16.41 -9.71 25.83
C GLY A 236 16.96 -9.01 27.06
N ILE A 237 18.26 -8.78 27.04
CA ILE A 237 18.97 -8.06 28.10
C ILE A 237 19.94 -7.07 27.48
N SER A 238 19.91 -5.80 27.96
CA SER A 238 20.89 -4.76 27.62
C SER A 238 21.80 -4.44 28.81
N PRO A 239 22.81 -5.26 29.07
CA PRO A 239 23.75 -5.02 30.17
C PRO A 239 24.73 -3.91 29.80
N SER A 240 25.58 -3.51 30.79
CA SER A 240 26.69 -2.61 30.57
C SER A 240 27.59 -3.06 29.42
N ALA A 241 28.27 -2.11 28.77
CA ALA A 241 29.14 -2.35 27.60
C ALA A 241 30.22 -3.42 27.86
N ILE A 242 30.80 -3.42 29.04
CA ILE A 242 31.89 -4.29 29.46
C ILE A 242 31.40 -5.36 30.43
N TRP A 243 32.04 -6.53 30.39
CA TRP A 243 31.83 -7.55 31.38
C TRP A 243 32.66 -7.25 32.64
N ARG A 244 33.95 -7.04 32.46
CA ARG A 244 34.91 -6.66 33.52
C ARG A 244 36.07 -5.87 32.94
N PRO A 245 36.77 -5.01 33.74
CA PRO A 245 38.07 -4.44 33.38
C PRO A 245 39.08 -5.51 32.99
N GLY A 246 39.89 -5.22 31.93
CA GLY A 246 40.86 -6.18 31.37
C GLY A 246 40.24 -7.25 30.45
N HIS A 247 38.94 -7.18 30.12
CA HIS A 247 38.25 -8.10 29.24
C HIS A 247 37.42 -7.35 28.17
N PRO A 248 38.05 -7.10 26.99
CA PRO A 248 39.42 -7.33 26.53
C PRO A 248 40.46 -6.47 27.25
N ALA A 249 41.78 -6.78 27.08
CA ALA A 249 42.85 -6.26 27.88
C ALA A 249 42.93 -4.74 28.01
N GLN A 250 42.53 -3.97 26.97
CA GLN A 250 42.54 -2.51 26.97
C GLN A 250 41.39 -1.87 27.76
N VAL A 251 40.37 -2.67 28.12
CA VAL A 251 39.16 -2.15 28.78
C VAL A 251 39.39 -1.85 30.23
N CYS A 252 38.97 -0.68 30.68
CA CYS A 252 39.08 -0.25 32.06
C CYS A 252 37.78 0.30 32.64
N CYS A 253 37.89 0.69 33.85
CA CYS A 253 37.03 1.58 34.63
C CYS A 253 35.94 0.84 35.40
N PHE A 254 34.66 0.97 35.12
CA PHE A 254 33.59 0.35 35.90
C PHE A 254 33.61 -1.19 35.75
N ASP A 255 33.42 -1.90 36.87
CA ASP A 255 33.36 -3.38 36.90
C ASP A 255 31.91 -3.84 37.19
N PRO A 256 31.05 -4.06 36.17
CA PRO A 256 29.66 -4.50 36.39
C PRO A 256 29.54 -5.84 37.13
N TYR A 257 30.51 -6.73 36.94
CA TYR A 257 30.55 -8.02 37.63
C TYR A 257 30.71 -7.88 39.14
N ALA A 258 31.57 -6.93 39.58
CA ALA A 258 31.83 -6.69 40.98
C ALA A 258 30.87 -5.67 41.61
N SER A 259 30.45 -4.64 40.86
CA SER A 259 29.72 -3.47 41.41
C SER A 259 28.21 -3.63 41.41
N ILE A 260 27.64 -4.23 40.35
CA ILE A 260 26.18 -4.49 40.23
C ILE A 260 25.87 -5.98 40.12
N TYR A 261 26.87 -6.80 40.34
CA TYR A 261 26.77 -8.27 40.43
C TYR A 261 26.20 -8.93 39.15
N ALA A 262 26.52 -8.35 37.99
CA ALA A 262 26.01 -8.76 36.66
C ALA A 262 27.03 -9.64 35.94
N ASP A 263 26.83 -10.97 35.94
CA ASP A 263 27.65 -11.89 35.11
C ASP A 263 27.02 -12.08 33.70
N SER A 264 26.97 -11.00 32.96
CA SER A 264 26.32 -10.94 31.63
C SER A 264 26.95 -11.90 30.60
N ARG A 265 28.24 -12.19 30.71
CA ARG A 265 28.95 -13.22 29.93
C ARG A 265 28.36 -14.61 30.16
N LYS A 266 28.10 -14.97 31.42
CA LYS A 266 27.54 -16.27 31.81
C LYS A 266 26.13 -16.44 31.20
N TRP A 267 25.31 -15.39 31.22
CA TRP A 267 23.96 -15.46 30.68
C TRP A 267 23.98 -15.71 29.19
N LEU A 268 24.85 -15.02 28.44
CA LEU A 268 25.02 -15.18 27.00
C LEU A 268 25.56 -16.60 26.68
N GLN A 269 26.57 -17.10 27.40
CA GLN A 269 27.18 -18.40 27.18
C GLN A 269 26.24 -19.58 27.52
N ASN A 270 25.29 -19.38 28.44
CA ASN A 270 24.28 -20.38 28.79
C ASN A 270 22.98 -20.25 27.99
N GLY A 271 22.85 -19.22 27.15
CA GLY A 271 21.66 -19.00 26.34
C GLY A 271 20.40 -18.67 27.15
N TRP A 272 20.53 -18.01 28.30
CA TRP A 272 19.42 -17.55 29.15
C TRP A 272 18.78 -16.24 28.62
N LEU A 273 18.86 -16.04 27.32
CA LEU A 273 18.29 -14.93 26.58
C LEU A 273 18.18 -15.30 25.09
N ASP A 274 17.35 -14.59 24.34
CA ASP A 274 17.24 -14.75 22.90
C ASP A 274 18.03 -13.69 22.15
N TYR A 275 18.17 -12.50 22.74
CA TYR A 275 19.02 -11.45 22.21
C TYR A 275 19.77 -10.72 23.32
N PHE A 276 21.02 -10.40 23.01
CA PHE A 276 21.95 -9.69 23.88
C PHE A 276 22.26 -8.33 23.30
N MET A 277 22.04 -7.28 24.09
CA MET A 277 22.08 -5.91 23.60
C MET A 277 23.02 -5.05 24.45
N PRO A 278 24.35 -5.33 24.44
CA PRO A 278 25.32 -4.62 25.29
C PRO A 278 25.29 -3.11 24.93
N GLN A 279 25.27 -2.26 25.94
CA GLN A 279 25.20 -0.81 25.80
C GLN A 279 26.58 -0.22 25.37
N LEU A 280 26.95 -0.37 24.08
CA LEU A 280 28.22 0.09 23.53
C LEU A 280 28.20 1.60 23.32
N TYR A 281 28.08 2.38 24.41
CA TYR A 281 27.81 3.82 24.40
C TYR A 281 29.06 4.69 24.25
N SER A 282 30.18 4.10 23.83
CA SER A 282 31.44 4.78 23.59
C SER A 282 31.73 4.96 22.11
N ALA A 283 32.49 5.99 21.76
CA ALA A 283 32.89 6.23 20.36
C ALA A 283 33.85 5.14 19.86
N ILE A 284 33.94 4.99 18.55
CA ILE A 284 34.83 4.06 17.86
C ILE A 284 36.28 4.25 18.33
N ASP A 285 36.67 5.51 18.46
CA ASP A 285 38.06 5.88 18.76
C ASP A 285 38.38 5.96 20.27
N THR A 286 37.44 5.59 21.16
CA THR A 286 37.63 5.54 22.61
C THR A 286 38.47 4.31 23.00
N VAL A 287 39.78 4.48 23.23
CA VAL A 287 40.72 3.36 23.46
C VAL A 287 40.26 2.44 24.56
N SER A 288 39.80 2.94 25.71
CA SER A 288 39.44 2.16 26.91
C SER A 288 38.11 1.39 26.77
N GLN A 289 37.26 1.77 25.83
CA GLN A 289 35.95 1.16 25.60
C GLN A 289 35.55 1.26 24.11
N SER A 290 36.49 1.01 23.22
CA SER A 290 36.30 1.11 21.78
C SER A 290 35.11 0.27 21.30
N TYR A 291 34.17 0.88 20.57
CA TYR A 291 32.99 0.20 20.04
C TYR A 291 33.31 -1.09 19.27
N PRO A 292 34.21 -1.10 18.25
CA PRO A 292 34.50 -2.33 17.51
C PRO A 292 35.22 -3.40 18.35
N VAL A 293 36.05 -3.00 19.30
CA VAL A 293 36.77 -3.97 20.15
C VAL A 293 35.81 -4.68 21.10
N LEU A 294 34.87 -3.96 21.70
CA LEU A 294 33.83 -4.55 22.55
C LEU A 294 32.86 -5.40 21.75
N LEU A 295 32.46 -4.96 20.56
CA LEU A 295 31.57 -5.74 19.70
C LEU A 295 32.18 -7.06 19.28
N ASP A 296 33.44 -7.08 18.85
CA ASP A 296 34.16 -8.29 18.50
C ASP A 296 34.33 -9.22 19.71
N TRP A 297 34.66 -8.67 20.88
CA TRP A 297 34.77 -9.45 22.11
C TRP A 297 33.45 -10.13 22.47
N TRP A 298 32.32 -9.41 22.46
CA TRP A 298 31.00 -9.98 22.72
C TRP A 298 30.58 -11.03 21.66
N ALA A 299 30.91 -10.81 20.40
CA ALA A 299 30.66 -11.79 19.35
C ALA A 299 31.37 -13.12 19.61
N ARG A 300 32.61 -13.08 20.13
CA ARG A 300 33.35 -14.29 20.53
C ARG A 300 32.80 -14.97 21.79
N GLN A 301 32.12 -14.23 22.69
CA GLN A 301 31.47 -14.82 23.85
C GLN A 301 30.15 -15.53 23.52
N ASN A 302 29.56 -15.24 22.36
CA ASN A 302 28.23 -15.72 21.96
C ASN A 302 28.27 -17.16 21.41
N THR A 303 28.63 -18.12 22.27
CA THR A 303 28.78 -19.53 21.90
C THR A 303 27.44 -20.20 21.55
N MET A 304 26.35 -19.70 22.09
CA MET A 304 24.98 -20.18 21.83
C MET A 304 24.34 -19.57 20.59
N GLN A 305 25.06 -18.71 19.84
CA GLN A 305 24.58 -18.06 18.61
C GLN A 305 23.24 -17.33 18.79
N ARG A 306 23.04 -16.72 19.94
CA ARG A 306 21.92 -15.83 20.18
C ARG A 306 22.08 -14.53 19.39
N HIS A 307 21.02 -13.76 19.22
CA HIS A 307 21.15 -12.48 18.55
C HIS A 307 22.07 -11.55 19.36
N LEU A 308 23.02 -10.92 18.69
CA LEU A 308 23.85 -9.85 19.23
C LEU A 308 23.46 -8.54 18.54
N TRP A 309 22.82 -7.64 19.29
CA TRP A 309 22.31 -6.37 18.84
C TRP A 309 22.86 -5.22 19.71
N PRO A 310 24.07 -4.71 19.45
CA PRO A 310 24.67 -3.66 20.27
C PRO A 310 23.77 -2.44 20.35
N GLY A 311 23.68 -1.86 21.55
CA GLY A 311 23.06 -0.56 21.80
C GLY A 311 24.02 0.58 21.47
N MET A 312 23.51 1.60 20.76
CA MET A 312 24.24 2.79 20.36
C MET A 312 23.69 4.03 21.10
N TYR A 313 24.56 4.91 21.57
CA TYR A 313 24.12 6.14 22.23
C TYR A 313 23.82 7.25 21.21
N THR A 314 22.78 7.07 20.46
CA THR A 314 22.35 7.97 19.38
C THR A 314 22.02 9.39 19.89
N GLY A 315 21.55 9.50 21.14
CA GLY A 315 21.28 10.79 21.78
C GLY A 315 22.47 11.74 21.82
N LYS A 316 23.71 11.23 21.80
CA LYS A 316 24.91 12.06 21.75
C LYS A 316 25.02 12.92 20.48
N VAL A 317 24.42 12.51 19.36
CA VAL A 317 24.43 13.31 18.13
C VAL A 317 23.67 14.63 18.28
N GLY A 318 22.56 14.61 19.01
CA GLY A 318 21.78 15.81 19.32
C GLY A 318 22.27 16.58 20.56
N GLY A 319 23.37 16.13 21.20
CA GLY A 319 23.81 16.68 22.47
C GLY A 319 22.89 16.37 23.65
N LEU A 320 22.01 15.37 23.51
CA LEU A 320 21.07 14.98 24.56
C LEU A 320 21.83 14.33 25.72
N TRP A 321 21.60 14.83 26.91
CA TRP A 321 22.11 14.28 28.17
C TRP A 321 23.65 14.21 28.27
N VAL A 322 24.38 14.95 27.45
CA VAL A 322 25.83 15.03 27.48
C VAL A 322 26.31 16.49 27.44
N ARG A 323 27.53 16.71 27.88
CA ARG A 323 28.15 18.04 27.76
C ARG A 323 28.40 18.37 26.27
N PRO A 324 28.40 19.65 25.87
CA PRO A 324 28.70 20.05 24.50
C PRO A 324 29.99 19.45 23.92
N THR A 325 31.00 19.26 24.76
CA THR A 325 32.28 18.63 24.38
C THR A 325 32.18 17.16 24.05
N ASP A 326 31.13 16.49 24.49
CA ASP A 326 30.93 15.03 24.37
C ASP A 326 29.92 14.70 23.28
N THR A 327 29.46 15.72 22.53
CA THR A 327 28.51 15.60 21.43
C THR A 327 29.16 14.93 20.21
N TRP A 328 28.44 13.98 19.60
CA TRP A 328 28.88 13.30 18.37
C TRP A 328 28.31 13.95 17.10
N LYS A 329 29.01 13.69 15.98
CA LYS A 329 28.43 13.86 14.64
C LYS A 329 27.69 12.60 14.19
N SER A 330 26.78 12.76 13.26
CA SER A 330 26.03 11.63 12.67
C SER A 330 26.93 10.55 12.07
N ASP A 331 28.12 10.93 11.58
CA ASP A 331 29.14 9.98 11.07
C ASP A 331 29.51 8.89 12.07
N GLU A 332 29.53 9.19 13.36
CA GLU A 332 29.83 8.20 14.39
C GLU A 332 28.79 7.08 14.38
N ILE A 333 27.51 7.42 14.36
CA ILE A 333 26.42 6.42 14.33
C ILE A 333 26.43 5.64 13.01
N LEU A 334 26.61 6.33 11.87
CA LEU A 334 26.69 5.65 10.57
C LEU A 334 27.84 4.65 10.49
N ARG A 335 29.01 5.02 11.01
CA ARG A 335 30.19 4.14 11.10
C ARG A 335 29.93 2.96 12.06
N GLN A 336 29.29 3.19 13.21
CA GLN A 336 28.91 2.11 14.15
C GLN A 336 27.94 1.13 13.50
N VAL A 337 26.92 1.60 12.72
CA VAL A 337 26.05 0.73 11.93
C VAL A 337 26.85 -0.10 10.92
N ALA A 338 27.75 0.54 10.19
CA ALA A 338 28.58 -0.16 9.19
C ALA A 338 29.49 -1.23 9.84
N LEU A 339 30.12 -0.91 10.98
CA LEU A 339 30.95 -1.84 11.75
C LEU A 339 30.12 -3.02 12.29
N THR A 340 28.92 -2.75 12.77
CA THR A 340 28.01 -3.80 13.25
C THR A 340 27.63 -4.77 12.13
N ARG A 341 27.33 -4.26 10.93
CA ARG A 341 27.05 -5.09 9.75
C ARG A 341 28.24 -5.94 9.30
N ALA A 342 29.45 -5.41 9.47
CA ALA A 342 30.69 -6.11 9.13
C ALA A 342 31.04 -7.19 10.18
N GLN A 343 30.54 -7.06 11.41
CA GLN A 343 30.87 -7.98 12.51
C GLN A 343 30.14 -9.31 12.35
N ARG A 344 30.88 -10.38 12.12
CA ARG A 344 30.32 -11.75 12.13
C ARG A 344 29.69 -12.07 13.48
N GLY A 345 28.40 -12.49 13.47
CA GLY A 345 27.65 -12.84 14.68
C GLY A 345 26.78 -11.71 15.20
N ALA A 346 26.99 -10.46 14.80
CA ALA A 346 26.02 -9.38 15.01
C ALA A 346 24.94 -9.44 13.92
N THR A 347 23.69 -9.27 14.33
CA THR A 347 22.54 -9.42 13.43
C THR A 347 21.61 -8.21 13.47
N GLY A 348 22.07 -7.09 13.99
CA GLY A 348 21.34 -5.84 14.09
C GLY A 348 21.86 -4.96 15.22
N HIS A 349 21.13 -3.91 15.54
CA HIS A 349 21.48 -2.90 16.55
C HIS A 349 20.25 -2.18 17.08
N ALA A 350 20.43 -1.41 18.15
CA ALA A 350 19.38 -0.55 18.70
C ALA A 350 19.91 0.83 19.06
N HIS A 351 19.04 1.83 19.02
CA HIS A 351 19.36 3.25 19.26
C HIS A 351 18.80 3.74 20.59
N PHE A 352 19.63 4.27 21.45
CA PHE A 352 19.21 4.96 22.65
C PHE A 352 19.27 6.47 22.42
N SER A 353 18.11 7.15 22.34
CA SER A 353 16.75 6.68 22.36
C SER A 353 15.93 7.36 21.24
N MET A 354 14.62 7.12 21.20
CA MET A 354 13.71 7.68 20.19
C MET A 354 13.76 9.21 20.11
N ARG A 355 13.97 9.91 21.24
CA ARG A 355 14.08 11.36 21.29
C ARG A 355 15.13 11.91 20.34
N ALA A 356 16.23 11.18 20.12
CA ALA A 356 17.28 11.59 19.17
C ALA A 356 16.79 11.70 17.72
N PHE A 357 15.73 10.98 17.38
CA PHE A 357 15.12 11.01 16.06
C PHE A 357 13.95 11.99 15.95
N MET A 358 13.39 12.40 17.10
CA MET A 358 12.25 13.33 17.16
C MET A 358 12.68 14.81 17.13
N ILE A 359 13.95 15.10 17.33
CA ILE A 359 14.50 16.45 17.31
C ILE A 359 15.44 16.65 16.11
N PRO A 360 15.47 17.85 15.50
CA PRO A 360 16.43 18.15 14.47
C PRO A 360 17.87 18.08 15.00
N THR A 361 18.74 17.37 14.29
CA THR A 361 20.18 17.36 14.57
C THR A 361 20.91 18.27 13.58
N PRO A 362 22.04 18.92 13.97
CA PRO A 362 22.75 19.89 13.12
C PRO A 362 23.17 19.32 11.76
N ASP A 363 23.47 18.01 11.69
CA ASP A 363 23.97 17.32 10.49
C ASP A 363 22.96 16.30 9.94
N SER A 364 21.67 16.47 10.26
CA SER A 364 20.56 15.73 9.66
C SER A 364 20.66 14.20 9.80
N LEU A 365 20.89 13.70 11.01
CA LEU A 365 21.05 12.26 11.31
C LEU A 365 19.96 11.38 10.67
N VAL A 366 18.69 11.76 10.82
CA VAL A 366 17.53 10.99 10.28
C VAL A 366 17.61 10.84 8.77
N GLN A 367 17.86 11.95 8.06
CA GLN A 367 18.00 11.98 6.60
C GLN A 367 19.18 11.14 6.15
N ARG A 368 20.32 11.24 6.86
CA ARG A 368 21.53 10.46 6.55
C ARG A 368 21.34 8.96 6.80
N LEU A 369 20.73 8.57 7.91
CA LEU A 369 20.42 7.15 8.15
C LEU A 369 19.53 6.61 7.04
N HIS A 370 18.50 7.34 6.65
CA HIS A 370 17.60 6.93 5.58
C HIS A 370 18.29 6.83 4.21
N ALA A 371 19.19 7.76 3.89
CA ALA A 371 19.86 7.85 2.60
C ALA A 371 21.10 6.96 2.47
N GLU A 372 21.81 6.66 3.58
CA GLU A 372 23.11 6.00 3.57
C GLU A 372 23.09 4.62 4.22
N ALA A 373 22.30 4.43 5.30
CA ALA A 373 22.32 3.20 6.08
C ALA A 373 21.03 2.36 5.92
N TYR A 374 19.85 2.97 5.87
CA TYR A 374 18.56 2.28 5.83
C TYR A 374 17.88 2.47 4.47
N LEU A 375 18.59 2.16 3.39
CA LEU A 375 18.11 2.31 2.00
C LEU A 375 16.85 1.47 1.72
N GLU A 376 16.73 0.32 2.37
CA GLU A 376 15.60 -0.61 2.25
C GLU A 376 15.10 -1.03 3.64
N GLN A 377 13.85 -1.51 3.69
CA GLN A 377 13.32 -2.17 4.87
C GLN A 377 14.08 -3.50 5.12
N ALA A 378 14.17 -3.90 6.37
CA ALA A 378 14.78 -5.18 6.77
C ALA A 378 13.81 -5.98 7.64
N LEU A 379 13.83 -7.30 7.49
CA LEU A 379 13.17 -8.22 8.40
C LEU A 379 14.01 -8.39 9.67
N VAL A 380 13.35 -8.56 10.80
CA VAL A 380 14.01 -9.05 12.00
C VAL A 380 14.60 -10.44 11.69
N PRO A 381 15.86 -10.73 12.11
CA PRO A 381 16.45 -12.03 11.91
C PRO A 381 15.66 -13.15 12.59
N ALA A 382 15.58 -14.31 11.93
CA ALA A 382 14.88 -15.45 12.49
C ALA A 382 15.55 -15.99 13.76
N SER A 383 14.74 -16.46 14.71
CA SER A 383 15.17 -17.07 15.97
C SER A 383 14.96 -18.59 15.93
N PRO A 384 15.83 -19.37 15.26
CA PRO A 384 15.60 -20.79 14.99
C PRO A 384 15.64 -21.69 16.23
N TRP A 385 16.05 -21.16 17.36
CA TRP A 385 15.98 -21.85 18.66
C TRP A 385 14.61 -21.74 19.33
N LEU A 386 13.76 -20.77 18.91
CA LEU A 386 12.38 -20.62 19.34
C LEU A 386 11.43 -21.41 18.45
N ASP A 387 11.59 -21.29 17.14
CA ASP A 387 10.82 -22.04 16.15
C ASP A 387 11.63 -22.16 14.84
N ARG A 388 11.50 -23.30 14.16
CA ARG A 388 12.11 -23.57 12.85
C ARG A 388 11.09 -23.81 11.76
N SER A 389 9.81 -23.76 12.10
CA SER A 389 8.72 -24.06 11.20
C SER A 389 8.39 -22.83 10.36
N ALA A 390 8.76 -22.83 9.09
CA ALA A 390 8.37 -21.75 8.20
C ALA A 390 6.85 -21.83 7.89
N PRO A 391 6.17 -20.71 7.74
CA PRO A 391 4.79 -20.69 7.29
C PRO A 391 4.66 -21.27 5.87
N GLY A 392 3.48 -21.76 5.52
CA GLY A 392 3.17 -22.22 4.17
C GLY A 392 3.26 -21.10 3.14
N ALA A 393 3.43 -21.47 1.87
CA ALA A 393 3.43 -20.50 0.79
C ALA A 393 2.08 -19.76 0.73
N PRO A 394 2.07 -18.41 0.65
CA PRO A 394 0.83 -17.65 0.61
C PRO A 394 0.03 -17.89 -0.67
N ALA A 395 -1.30 -17.77 -0.59
CA ALA A 395 -2.12 -17.64 -1.78
C ALA A 395 -2.09 -16.17 -2.24
N VAL A 396 -1.55 -15.94 -3.42
CA VAL A 396 -1.41 -14.59 -3.98
C VAL A 396 -2.13 -14.53 -5.32
N ARG A 397 -2.94 -13.49 -5.51
CA ARG A 397 -3.63 -13.22 -6.78
C ARG A 397 -3.36 -11.78 -7.21
N LEU A 398 -3.11 -11.61 -8.49
CA LEU A 398 -3.11 -10.30 -9.12
C LEU A 398 -4.56 -9.99 -9.54
N VAL A 399 -5.14 -8.95 -8.95
CA VAL A 399 -6.51 -8.54 -9.23
C VAL A 399 -6.52 -7.12 -9.81
N ALA A 400 -7.55 -6.83 -10.61
CA ALA A 400 -7.77 -5.48 -11.10
C ALA A 400 -8.10 -4.52 -9.94
N ASP A 401 -7.61 -3.30 -10.03
CA ASP A 401 -8.05 -2.20 -9.19
C ASP A 401 -9.05 -1.35 -9.98
N SER A 402 -10.32 -1.63 -9.77
CA SER A 402 -11.42 -0.97 -10.49
C SER A 402 -11.50 0.55 -10.23
N ILE A 403 -10.89 1.05 -9.15
CA ILE A 403 -10.90 2.48 -8.80
C ILE A 403 -9.80 3.21 -9.57
N THR A 404 -8.61 2.65 -9.63
CA THR A 404 -7.44 3.33 -10.22
C THR A 404 -7.11 2.86 -11.64
N GLY A 405 -7.78 1.80 -12.13
CA GLY A 405 -7.42 1.13 -13.38
C GLY A 405 -6.07 0.40 -13.31
N GLY A 406 -5.54 0.21 -12.09
CA GLY A 406 -4.26 -0.43 -11.82
C GLY A 406 -4.39 -1.91 -11.47
N ARG A 407 -3.34 -2.45 -10.86
CA ARG A 407 -3.30 -3.82 -10.35
C ARG A 407 -3.07 -3.84 -8.84
N ARG A 408 -3.72 -4.76 -8.17
CA ARG A 408 -3.53 -5.03 -6.75
C ARG A 408 -3.12 -6.48 -6.53
N LEU A 409 -2.26 -6.71 -5.57
CA LEU A 409 -2.02 -8.04 -5.01
C LEU A 409 -3.08 -8.30 -3.93
N SER A 410 -3.81 -9.39 -4.06
CA SER A 410 -4.63 -9.96 -3.00
C SER A 410 -3.78 -11.02 -2.28
N LEU A 411 -3.67 -10.91 -0.96
CA LEU A 411 -2.76 -11.69 -0.13
C LEU A 411 -3.56 -12.52 0.88
N ALA A 412 -3.36 -13.82 0.89
CA ALA A 412 -3.97 -14.70 1.88
C ALA A 412 -2.92 -15.68 2.44
N PRO A 413 -2.94 -15.97 3.75
CA PRO A 413 -2.07 -17.00 4.33
C PRO A 413 -2.41 -18.38 3.76
N ALA A 414 -1.47 -19.31 3.87
CA ALA A 414 -1.80 -20.72 3.71
C ALA A 414 -2.85 -21.14 4.75
N ALA A 415 -3.64 -22.15 4.43
CA ALA A 415 -4.73 -22.60 5.31
C ALA A 415 -4.17 -23.01 6.69
N GLY A 416 -4.71 -22.42 7.74
CA GLY A 416 -4.32 -22.68 9.13
C GLY A 416 -3.12 -21.84 9.63
N ASP A 417 -2.46 -21.07 8.77
CA ASP A 417 -1.31 -20.26 9.16
C ASP A 417 -1.70 -18.83 9.56
N SER A 418 -0.90 -18.26 10.44
CA SER A 418 -0.90 -16.83 10.76
C SER A 418 0.31 -16.17 10.13
N VAL A 419 0.12 -15.00 9.52
CA VAL A 419 1.19 -14.23 8.89
C VAL A 419 1.44 -12.96 9.70
N TRP A 420 2.66 -12.78 10.12
CA TRP A 420 3.13 -11.58 10.80
C TRP A 420 3.42 -10.44 9.80
N LEU A 421 4.21 -10.75 8.78
CA LEU A 421 4.57 -9.80 7.73
C LEU A 421 4.46 -10.45 6.36
N TRP A 422 4.14 -9.64 5.36
CA TRP A 422 4.34 -9.98 3.96
C TRP A 422 5.62 -9.35 3.46
N THR A 423 6.39 -10.08 2.68
CA THR A 423 7.47 -9.51 1.86
C THR A 423 7.04 -9.46 0.42
N ILE A 424 7.21 -8.32 -0.21
CA ILE A 424 6.92 -8.12 -1.63
C ILE A 424 8.21 -7.61 -2.27
N GLN A 425 8.70 -8.34 -3.26
CA GLN A 425 9.85 -7.96 -4.06
C GLN A 425 9.39 -7.70 -5.49
N GLU A 426 9.74 -6.56 -6.03
CA GLU A 426 9.36 -6.12 -7.38
C GLU A 426 10.62 -5.91 -8.20
N ARG A 427 10.68 -6.51 -9.40
CA ARG A 427 11.75 -6.27 -10.35
C ARG A 427 11.32 -5.21 -11.37
N ARG A 428 12.15 -4.19 -11.55
CA ARG A 428 11.94 -3.09 -12.48
C ARG A 428 13.26 -2.73 -13.16
N ASP A 429 13.27 -2.69 -14.48
CA ASP A 429 14.48 -2.37 -15.27
C ASP A 429 15.69 -3.22 -14.81
N GLY A 430 15.41 -4.51 -14.52
CA GLY A 430 16.40 -5.47 -14.03
C GLY A 430 16.77 -5.37 -12.54
N HIS A 431 16.32 -4.34 -11.82
CA HIS A 431 16.64 -4.11 -10.41
C HIS A 431 15.49 -4.57 -9.49
N TRP A 432 15.84 -5.24 -8.39
CA TRP A 432 14.90 -5.64 -7.36
C TRP A 432 14.75 -4.58 -6.28
N THR A 433 13.52 -4.27 -5.91
CA THR A 433 13.16 -3.48 -4.73
C THR A 433 12.29 -4.31 -3.81
N SER A 434 12.33 -4.01 -2.51
CA SER A 434 11.63 -4.81 -1.50
C SER A 434 10.74 -3.95 -0.63
N ARG A 435 9.52 -4.45 -0.33
CA ARG A 435 8.59 -3.85 0.63
C ARG A 435 8.17 -4.89 1.66
N ILE A 436 7.98 -4.44 2.90
CA ILE A 436 7.40 -5.24 3.99
C ILE A 436 6.05 -4.63 4.35
N LEU A 437 5.04 -5.47 4.48
CA LEU A 437 3.70 -5.06 4.90
C LEU A 437 3.26 -5.86 6.12
N PRO A 438 2.49 -5.25 7.03
CA PRO A 438 1.87 -5.97 8.14
C PRO A 438 1.00 -7.12 7.64
N GLY A 439 1.04 -8.26 8.31
CA GLY A 439 0.30 -9.47 7.94
C GLY A 439 -1.21 -9.32 7.90
N ARG A 440 -1.76 -8.33 8.63
CA ARG A 440 -3.18 -7.97 8.60
C ARG A 440 -3.61 -7.29 7.29
N GLN A 441 -2.68 -6.70 6.54
CA GLN A 441 -2.96 -6.08 5.26
C GLN A 441 -3.12 -7.16 4.18
N ARG A 442 -4.34 -7.35 3.70
CA ARG A 442 -4.69 -8.42 2.75
C ARG A 442 -4.66 -8.00 1.30
N SER A 443 -4.35 -6.74 1.02
CA SER A 443 -4.27 -6.23 -0.35
C SER A 443 -3.31 -5.04 -0.42
N THR A 444 -2.59 -4.93 -1.53
CA THR A 444 -1.73 -3.77 -1.82
C THR A 444 -1.67 -3.49 -3.31
N ALA A 445 -1.66 -2.20 -3.68
CA ALA A 445 -1.50 -1.80 -5.06
C ALA A 445 -0.07 -2.13 -5.56
N LEU A 446 0.03 -2.56 -6.80
CA LEU A 446 1.30 -2.53 -7.53
C LEU A 446 1.50 -1.13 -8.08
N THR A 447 2.57 -0.48 -7.64
CA THR A 447 2.91 0.86 -8.13
C THR A 447 3.42 0.77 -9.56
N ARG A 448 3.11 1.79 -10.38
CA ARG A 448 3.73 1.98 -11.70
C ARG A 448 5.00 2.81 -11.53
N ASN A 449 5.99 2.62 -12.39
CA ASN A 449 7.18 3.48 -12.42
C ASN A 449 6.86 4.83 -13.08
N ARG A 450 7.85 5.70 -13.24
CA ARG A 450 7.68 7.03 -13.92
C ARG A 450 7.23 6.91 -15.39
N LEU A 451 7.43 5.74 -16.02
CA LEU A 451 6.99 5.42 -17.37
C LEU A 451 5.65 4.68 -17.37
N GLU A 452 4.91 4.73 -16.23
CA GLU A 452 3.60 4.07 -16.05
C GLU A 452 3.61 2.54 -16.26
N ARG A 453 4.79 1.89 -16.10
CA ARG A 453 4.94 0.44 -16.27
C ARG A 453 4.79 -0.31 -14.95
N LEU A 454 4.14 -1.46 -15.00
CA LEU A 454 4.12 -2.44 -13.91
C LEU A 454 5.51 -3.08 -13.73
N PRO A 455 5.79 -3.71 -12.57
CA PRO A 455 7.02 -4.48 -12.39
C PRO A 455 7.07 -5.68 -13.36
N GLU A 456 8.27 -6.06 -13.77
CA GLU A 456 8.54 -7.21 -14.67
C GLU A 456 8.29 -8.56 -13.98
N ALA A 457 8.52 -8.61 -12.67
CA ALA A 457 8.27 -9.76 -11.83
C ALA A 457 7.92 -9.32 -10.41
N VAL A 458 7.08 -10.08 -9.74
CA VAL A 458 6.70 -9.85 -8.35
C VAL A 458 6.83 -11.16 -7.59
N TRP A 459 7.57 -11.13 -6.48
CA TRP A 459 7.76 -12.24 -5.56
C TRP A 459 7.14 -11.91 -4.21
N VAL A 460 6.36 -12.82 -3.66
CA VAL A 460 5.69 -12.64 -2.37
C VAL A 460 6.00 -13.82 -1.46
N SER A 461 6.29 -13.54 -0.19
CA SER A 461 6.35 -14.56 0.84
C SER A 461 5.74 -14.08 2.15
N ALA A 462 5.37 -15.04 3.00
CA ALA A 462 4.88 -14.84 4.35
C ALA A 462 6.00 -14.98 5.36
N VAL A 463 5.96 -14.19 6.43
CA VAL A 463 6.90 -14.25 7.56
C VAL A 463 6.09 -14.42 8.84
N ASP A 464 6.51 -15.34 9.72
CA ASP A 464 5.93 -15.55 11.04
C ASP A 464 6.53 -14.63 12.11
N ARG A 465 6.04 -14.76 13.35
CA ARG A 465 6.48 -13.95 14.50
C ARG A 465 7.90 -14.28 14.99
N THR A 466 8.46 -15.39 14.58
CA THR A 466 9.85 -15.80 14.94
C THR A 466 10.84 -15.49 13.81
N GLY A 467 10.37 -14.89 12.73
CA GLY A 467 11.15 -14.45 11.58
C GLY A 467 11.37 -15.52 10.51
N ASN A 468 10.72 -16.69 10.60
CA ASN A 468 10.79 -17.70 9.53
C ASN A 468 9.99 -17.21 8.32
N GLN A 469 10.51 -17.49 7.13
CA GLN A 469 9.95 -17.05 5.86
C GLN A 469 9.50 -18.24 5.03
N SER A 470 8.32 -18.16 4.46
CA SER A 470 7.77 -19.15 3.55
C SER A 470 8.58 -19.25 2.25
N ARG A 471 8.29 -20.27 1.47
CA ARG A 471 8.69 -20.26 0.06
C ARG A 471 8.11 -19.04 -0.65
N VAL A 472 8.88 -18.53 -1.60
CA VAL A 472 8.46 -17.41 -2.46
C VAL A 472 7.39 -17.89 -3.43
N VAL A 473 6.35 -17.09 -3.60
CA VAL A 473 5.35 -17.24 -4.68
C VAL A 473 5.66 -16.19 -5.73
N GLU A 474 5.95 -16.63 -6.94
CA GLU A 474 6.09 -15.75 -8.10
C GLU A 474 4.70 -15.44 -8.64
N VAL A 475 4.42 -14.15 -8.83
CA VAL A 475 3.16 -13.65 -9.38
C VAL A 475 3.41 -13.29 -10.83
N ALA A 476 2.69 -13.94 -11.73
CA ALA A 476 2.74 -13.60 -13.15
C ALA A 476 2.18 -12.18 -13.34
N VAL A 477 3.02 -11.28 -13.83
CA VAL A 477 2.62 -9.94 -14.25
C VAL A 477 2.43 -9.96 -15.75
N PRO A 478 1.26 -9.58 -16.28
CA PRO A 478 1.04 -9.59 -17.73
C PRO A 478 2.08 -8.76 -18.45
N ALA A 479 2.56 -9.25 -19.58
CA ALA A 479 3.42 -8.47 -20.47
C ALA A 479 2.68 -7.22 -20.93
N VAL A 480 3.41 -6.10 -21.08
CA VAL A 480 2.84 -4.87 -21.61
C VAL A 480 2.47 -5.10 -23.08
N VAL A 481 1.22 -4.79 -23.43
CA VAL A 481 0.77 -4.80 -24.82
C VAL A 481 1.51 -3.69 -25.58
N THR A 482 2.12 -4.05 -26.72
CA THR A 482 2.69 -3.07 -27.64
C THR A 482 1.63 -2.70 -28.68
N VAL A 483 1.21 -1.45 -28.70
CA VAL A 483 0.18 -0.96 -29.65
C VAL A 483 0.73 -0.75 -31.05
N GLY A 484 -0.15 -0.67 -32.04
CA GLY A 484 0.24 -0.43 -33.43
C GLY A 484 1.08 0.84 -33.62
N ALA A 485 0.82 1.90 -32.83
CA ALA A 485 1.58 3.14 -32.87
C ALA A 485 3.08 2.95 -32.55
N ASP A 486 3.42 2.11 -31.58
CA ASP A 486 4.82 1.82 -31.24
C ASP A 486 5.55 1.08 -32.36
N ARG A 487 4.85 0.23 -33.10
CA ARG A 487 5.41 -0.60 -34.18
C ARG A 487 5.56 0.14 -35.51
N LEU A 488 4.85 1.28 -35.64
CA LEU A 488 4.85 2.07 -36.88
C LEU A 488 6.25 2.55 -37.27
N PHE A 489 7.06 2.96 -36.30
CA PHE A 489 8.39 3.53 -36.53
C PHE A 489 9.51 2.49 -36.74
N GLY A 490 9.21 1.21 -36.54
CA GLY A 490 10.13 0.09 -36.73
C GLY A 490 9.72 -0.79 -37.89
N GLU A 491 9.12 -1.92 -37.60
CA GLU A 491 8.71 -2.96 -38.53
C GLU A 491 7.80 -2.44 -39.69
N PHE A 492 6.93 -1.45 -39.37
CA PHE A 492 5.96 -0.90 -40.33
C PHE A 492 6.33 0.48 -40.86
N ALA A 493 7.56 0.95 -40.67
CA ALA A 493 8.01 2.28 -41.14
C ALA A 493 7.84 2.48 -42.65
N HIS A 494 7.86 1.41 -43.45
CA HIS A 494 7.63 1.48 -44.89
C HIS A 494 6.26 2.04 -45.29
N LEU A 495 5.26 1.97 -44.40
CA LEU A 495 3.91 2.49 -44.63
C LEU A 495 3.86 4.02 -44.65
N ILE A 496 4.81 4.70 -43.99
CA ILE A 496 4.84 6.16 -43.84
C ILE A 496 6.06 6.81 -44.53
N ARG A 497 7.10 6.04 -44.87
CA ARG A 497 8.36 6.55 -45.38
C ARG A 497 8.18 7.35 -46.68
N GLY A 498 8.53 8.64 -46.62
CA GLY A 498 8.45 9.57 -47.72
C GLY A 498 7.05 9.98 -48.16
N LYS A 499 5.99 9.43 -47.53
CA LYS A 499 4.59 9.74 -47.86
C LYS A 499 4.11 10.99 -47.12
N ARG A 500 3.17 11.73 -47.71
CA ARG A 500 2.46 12.84 -47.12
C ARG A 500 1.26 12.29 -46.33
N LEU A 501 1.22 12.57 -45.00
CA LEU A 501 0.29 11.93 -44.09
C LEU A 501 -0.78 12.91 -43.62
N ALA A 502 -2.01 12.43 -43.56
CA ALA A 502 -3.09 12.96 -42.76
C ALA A 502 -3.24 12.09 -41.50
N LEU A 503 -3.36 12.66 -40.33
CA LEU A 503 -3.52 11.93 -39.07
C LEU A 503 -4.92 12.16 -38.51
N VAL A 504 -5.69 11.09 -38.31
CA VAL A 504 -6.94 11.08 -37.54
C VAL A 504 -6.63 10.50 -36.16
N SER A 505 -6.72 11.31 -35.12
CA SER A 505 -6.35 10.92 -33.76
C SER A 505 -7.05 11.77 -32.70
N ASN A 506 -6.86 11.44 -31.44
CA ASN A 506 -7.27 12.23 -30.28
C ASN A 506 -6.22 12.11 -29.17
N HIS A 507 -6.51 12.64 -27.97
CA HIS A 507 -5.63 12.59 -26.79
C HIS A 507 -5.13 11.19 -26.44
N SER A 508 -5.81 10.11 -26.86
CA SER A 508 -5.41 8.73 -26.60
C SER A 508 -4.34 8.22 -27.57
N GLY A 509 -4.07 8.92 -28.66
CA GLY A 509 -3.06 8.58 -29.68
C GLY A 509 -1.64 8.75 -29.16
N ARG A 510 -1.21 7.89 -28.26
CA ARG A 510 0.10 7.92 -27.60
C ARG A 510 0.87 6.62 -27.79
N LEU A 511 2.19 6.76 -27.88
CA LEU A 511 3.14 5.67 -27.81
C LEU A 511 3.29 5.19 -26.34
N SER A 512 3.91 4.05 -26.14
CA SER A 512 4.16 3.46 -24.82
C SER A 512 5.04 4.32 -23.90
N ASP A 513 5.85 5.22 -24.46
CA ASP A 513 6.65 6.20 -23.70
C ASP A 513 5.87 7.47 -23.31
N GLY A 514 4.58 7.54 -23.68
CA GLY A 514 3.71 8.69 -23.42
C GLY A 514 3.77 9.79 -24.51
N THR A 515 4.67 9.69 -25.49
CA THR A 515 4.77 10.65 -26.60
C THR A 515 3.48 10.61 -27.44
N HIS A 516 2.88 11.77 -27.70
CA HIS A 516 1.71 11.83 -28.59
C HIS A 516 2.12 11.56 -30.05
N LEU A 517 1.32 10.77 -30.76
CA LEU A 517 1.63 10.37 -32.14
C LEU A 517 1.83 11.57 -33.09
N VAL A 518 1.11 12.67 -32.90
CA VAL A 518 1.33 13.93 -33.65
C VAL A 518 2.80 14.35 -33.57
N ASP A 519 3.38 14.35 -32.36
CA ASP A 519 4.76 14.81 -32.13
C ASP A 519 5.78 13.79 -32.64
N ALA A 520 5.47 12.51 -32.50
CA ALA A 520 6.33 11.44 -33.01
C ALA A 520 6.42 11.49 -34.55
N LEU A 521 5.30 11.62 -35.23
CA LEU A 521 5.27 11.75 -36.71
C LEU A 521 5.88 13.06 -37.20
N HIS A 522 5.62 14.19 -36.52
CA HIS A 522 6.15 15.50 -36.91
C HIS A 522 7.67 15.55 -36.82
N ARG A 523 8.26 14.90 -35.83
CA ARG A 523 9.74 14.85 -35.64
C ARG A 523 10.43 13.76 -36.46
N HIS A 524 9.68 12.79 -37.00
CA HIS A 524 10.31 11.66 -37.68
C HIS A 524 10.82 12.08 -39.08
N PRO A 525 12.08 11.86 -39.41
CA PRO A 525 12.71 12.38 -40.63
C PRO A 525 12.07 11.88 -41.93
N ASP A 526 11.53 10.66 -41.91
CA ASP A 526 10.93 10.02 -43.06
C ASP A 526 9.40 10.24 -43.18
N ALA A 527 8.76 10.83 -42.16
CA ALA A 527 7.33 11.11 -42.18
C ALA A 527 7.05 12.56 -42.56
N ARG A 528 6.09 12.77 -43.44
CA ARG A 528 5.68 14.13 -43.87
C ARG A 528 4.25 14.40 -43.44
N LEU A 529 4.06 14.64 -42.14
CA LEU A 529 2.76 14.99 -41.57
C LEU A 529 2.30 16.34 -42.15
N ARG A 530 1.06 16.41 -42.71
CA ARG A 530 0.51 17.58 -43.41
C ARG A 530 -0.70 18.17 -42.72
N VAL A 531 -1.58 17.31 -42.20
CA VAL A 531 -2.87 17.75 -41.68
C VAL A 531 -3.27 16.83 -40.51
N LEU A 532 -3.98 17.39 -39.56
CA LEU A 532 -4.50 16.73 -38.37
C LEU A 532 -6.03 16.76 -38.37
N PHE A 533 -6.62 15.64 -37.95
CA PHE A 533 -8.06 15.53 -37.73
C PHE A 533 -8.33 15.11 -36.31
N GLY A 534 -8.97 15.97 -35.55
CA GLY A 534 -9.38 15.73 -34.15
C GLY A 534 -10.85 15.28 -34.06
N MET A 535 -11.24 14.94 -32.84
CA MET A 535 -12.59 14.49 -32.49
C MET A 535 -13.32 15.57 -31.68
N GLU A 536 -14.17 15.16 -30.74
CA GLU A 536 -15.00 16.02 -29.88
C GLU A 536 -14.18 17.07 -29.10
N TYR A 537 -12.96 16.74 -28.72
CA TYR A 537 -12.04 17.59 -27.95
C TYR A 537 -10.85 18.01 -28.81
N ASP A 538 -9.95 18.80 -28.20
CA ASP A 538 -8.64 19.02 -28.80
C ASP A 538 -7.92 17.69 -29.06
N ILE A 539 -7.21 17.60 -30.17
CA ILE A 539 -6.48 16.37 -30.56
C ILE A 539 -5.49 15.89 -29.46
N ARG A 540 -5.04 16.80 -28.59
CA ARG A 540 -4.06 16.52 -27.53
C ARG A 540 -4.65 16.40 -26.14
N SER A 541 -5.90 16.86 -25.93
CA SER A 541 -6.53 16.91 -24.62
C SER A 541 -7.99 16.48 -24.68
N ASN A 542 -8.49 15.87 -23.60
CA ASN A 542 -9.91 15.63 -23.37
C ASN A 542 -10.47 16.54 -22.27
N ASP A 543 -9.79 17.62 -21.95
CA ASP A 543 -10.22 18.60 -20.96
C ASP A 543 -11.20 19.60 -21.57
N TYR A 544 -12.44 19.58 -21.12
CA TYR A 544 -13.50 20.52 -21.55
C TYR A 544 -13.26 21.97 -21.10
N SER A 545 -12.37 22.21 -20.18
CA SER A 545 -11.95 23.57 -19.81
C SER A 545 -11.15 24.25 -20.92
N VAL A 546 -10.60 23.44 -21.85
CA VAL A 546 -10.02 23.91 -23.11
C VAL A 546 -11.17 24.12 -24.10
N PRO A 547 -11.33 25.29 -24.73
CA PRO A 547 -12.33 25.51 -25.74
C PRO A 547 -12.28 24.40 -26.80
N ARG A 548 -13.46 23.90 -27.22
CA ARG A 548 -13.53 22.97 -28.35
C ARG A 548 -12.80 23.58 -29.53
N ASP A 549 -12.05 22.75 -30.24
CA ASP A 549 -11.42 23.18 -31.46
C ASP A 549 -12.48 23.77 -32.40
N PRO A 550 -12.25 24.96 -32.93
CA PRO A 550 -13.04 25.41 -34.08
C PRO A 550 -12.86 24.38 -35.18
N GLU A 551 -13.84 24.30 -36.06
CA GLU A 551 -13.83 23.34 -37.17
C GLU A 551 -12.53 23.36 -37.98
N ARG A 552 -11.86 24.51 -38.05
CA ARG A 552 -10.53 24.71 -38.60
C ARG A 552 -9.66 25.53 -37.67
N SER A 553 -8.49 25.02 -37.32
CA SER A 553 -7.48 25.66 -36.47
C SER A 553 -6.07 25.26 -36.86
N ILE A 554 -5.08 25.74 -36.12
CA ILE A 554 -3.68 25.36 -36.29
C ILE A 554 -3.20 24.74 -34.99
N ASP A 555 -2.59 23.55 -35.06
CA ASP A 555 -1.90 22.94 -33.91
C ASP A 555 -0.67 23.78 -33.52
N ARG A 556 -0.69 24.37 -32.34
CA ARG A 556 0.34 25.32 -31.90
C ARG A 556 1.75 24.71 -31.78
N ALA A 557 1.83 23.40 -31.53
CA ALA A 557 3.09 22.73 -31.33
C ALA A 557 3.79 22.39 -32.65
N THR A 558 3.03 22.11 -33.72
CA THR A 558 3.58 21.69 -35.02
C THR A 558 3.39 22.72 -36.13
N GLY A 559 2.50 23.72 -35.94
CA GLY A 559 2.12 24.67 -37.00
C GLY A 559 1.24 24.09 -38.09
N LEU A 560 0.76 22.82 -37.94
CA LEU A 560 -0.04 22.15 -38.95
C LEU A 560 -1.51 22.53 -38.89
N PRO A 561 -2.23 22.56 -40.04
CA PRO A 561 -3.65 22.69 -40.08
C PRO A 561 -4.35 21.54 -39.36
N LYS A 562 -5.34 21.86 -38.55
CA LYS A 562 -6.14 20.93 -37.76
C LYS A 562 -7.62 21.16 -37.99
N PHE A 563 -8.35 20.05 -38.19
CA PHE A 563 -9.81 20.06 -38.42
C PHE A 563 -10.49 19.17 -37.39
N SER A 564 -11.70 19.53 -36.96
CA SER A 564 -12.58 18.70 -36.12
C SER A 564 -13.53 17.89 -37.00
N LEU A 565 -13.61 16.58 -36.71
CA LEU A 565 -14.58 15.67 -37.32
C LEU A 565 -15.85 15.51 -36.45
N TYR A 566 -16.05 16.43 -35.49
CA TYR A 566 -17.18 16.45 -34.55
C TYR A 566 -17.95 17.77 -34.67
N GLY A 567 -18.50 18.04 -35.80
CA GLY A 567 -19.19 19.27 -36.05
C GLY A 567 -20.06 19.16 -37.33
N GLU A 568 -19.88 20.08 -38.23
CA GLU A 568 -20.57 20.10 -39.55
C GLU A 568 -20.06 18.95 -40.44
N HIS A 569 -18.77 18.63 -40.36
CA HIS A 569 -18.15 17.57 -41.15
C HIS A 569 -17.72 16.38 -40.29
N HIS A 570 -18.27 15.21 -40.56
CA HIS A 570 -17.82 13.92 -39.96
C HIS A 570 -16.86 13.16 -40.84
N MET A 571 -16.67 13.57 -42.08
CA MET A 571 -15.82 12.95 -43.08
C MET A 571 -14.80 13.97 -43.60
N PRO A 572 -13.49 13.64 -43.66
CA PRO A 572 -12.48 14.49 -44.27
C PRO A 572 -12.83 14.80 -45.74
N THR A 573 -12.89 16.09 -46.10
CA THR A 573 -13.10 16.51 -47.48
C THR A 573 -11.78 16.55 -48.27
N LYS A 574 -11.83 16.63 -49.58
CA LYS A 574 -10.66 16.75 -50.45
C LYS A 574 -9.83 18.00 -50.13
N GLU A 575 -10.50 19.12 -49.83
CA GLU A 575 -9.85 20.36 -49.45
C GLU A 575 -9.12 20.25 -48.11
N MET A 576 -9.70 19.56 -47.12
CA MET A 576 -9.07 19.32 -45.82
C MET A 576 -7.87 18.39 -45.97
N LEU A 577 -7.97 17.36 -46.81
CA LEU A 577 -6.90 16.37 -47.04
C LEU A 577 -5.73 16.98 -47.82
N GLY A 578 -5.96 17.98 -48.66
CA GLY A 578 -4.92 18.65 -49.42
C GLY A 578 -4.14 17.68 -50.35
N ASP A 579 -2.81 17.60 -50.13
CA ASP A 579 -1.92 16.76 -50.85
C ASP A 579 -1.55 15.43 -50.16
N ALA A 580 -2.30 15.05 -49.11
CA ALA A 580 -2.10 13.81 -48.36
C ALA A 580 -2.21 12.58 -49.30
N GLN A 581 -1.45 11.55 -49.00
CA GLN A 581 -1.43 10.27 -49.73
C GLN A 581 -1.91 9.12 -48.86
N VAL A 582 -1.79 9.28 -47.52
CA VAL A 582 -2.14 8.26 -46.53
C VAL A 582 -2.91 8.91 -45.38
N ILE A 583 -4.01 8.30 -44.97
CA ILE A 583 -4.68 8.58 -43.71
C ILE A 583 -4.15 7.60 -42.69
N VAL A 584 -3.47 8.09 -41.67
CA VAL A 584 -3.10 7.32 -40.46
C VAL A 584 -4.20 7.48 -39.43
N PHE A 585 -4.75 6.39 -38.93
CA PHE A 585 -5.83 6.38 -37.94
C PHE A 585 -5.33 5.78 -36.61
N ASP A 586 -5.41 6.55 -35.51
CA ASP A 586 -4.94 6.12 -34.20
C ASP A 586 -5.84 6.68 -33.07
N ILE A 587 -6.87 5.93 -32.70
CA ILE A 587 -7.84 6.29 -31.66
C ILE A 587 -8.15 5.05 -30.79
N GLN A 588 -8.15 5.24 -29.45
CA GLN A 588 -8.55 4.22 -28.51
C GLN A 588 -10.08 4.09 -28.44
N GLU A 589 -10.59 2.89 -28.67
CA GLU A 589 -12.00 2.53 -28.60
C GLU A 589 -12.45 2.28 -27.14
N VAL A 590 -13.76 2.32 -26.88
CA VAL A 590 -14.41 1.97 -25.60
C VAL A 590 -15.19 0.64 -25.63
N GLY A 591 -15.35 0.03 -26.80
CA GLY A 591 -16.06 -1.25 -26.97
C GLY A 591 -17.56 -1.11 -27.30
N ALA A 592 -18.05 0.12 -27.51
CA ALA A 592 -19.47 0.39 -27.77
C ALA A 592 -19.68 1.14 -29.11
N ARG A 593 -20.60 0.63 -29.95
CA ARG A 593 -20.92 1.18 -31.28
C ARG A 593 -21.28 2.67 -31.26
N PHE A 594 -22.02 3.12 -30.29
CA PHE A 594 -22.52 4.50 -30.20
C PHE A 594 -21.47 5.49 -29.70
N TYR A 595 -20.25 5.02 -29.29
CA TYR A 595 -19.12 5.88 -28.92
C TYR A 595 -18.35 6.34 -30.16
N GLU A 596 -18.92 6.72 -31.14
CA GLU A 596 -18.55 7.50 -32.35
C GLU A 596 -17.21 7.16 -33.04
N HIS A 597 -16.20 6.65 -32.38
CA HIS A 597 -14.86 6.37 -32.91
C HIS A 597 -14.91 5.41 -34.09
N ILE A 598 -15.72 4.35 -34.01
CA ILE A 598 -15.87 3.38 -35.09
C ILE A 598 -16.60 3.97 -36.31
N ASN A 599 -17.42 5.01 -36.11
CA ASN A 599 -18.10 5.71 -37.16
C ASN A 599 -17.13 6.62 -37.93
N ILE A 600 -16.24 7.35 -37.21
CA ILE A 600 -15.18 8.16 -37.79
C ILE A 600 -14.19 7.31 -38.59
N LEU A 601 -13.88 6.09 -38.10
CA LEU A 601 -13.09 5.12 -38.85
C LEU A 601 -13.74 4.85 -40.23
N GLY A 602 -15.04 4.56 -40.25
CA GLY A 602 -15.78 4.33 -41.49
C GLY A 602 -15.75 5.52 -42.43
N PHE A 603 -16.04 6.72 -41.92
CA PHE A 603 -16.00 7.96 -42.71
C PHE A 603 -14.58 8.30 -43.23
N ALA A 604 -13.55 8.11 -42.46
CA ALA A 604 -12.17 8.30 -42.88
C ALA A 604 -11.77 7.32 -43.99
N MET A 605 -12.25 6.08 -43.92
CA MET A 605 -12.03 5.06 -44.95
C MET A 605 -12.80 5.37 -46.24
N GLU A 606 -14.04 5.89 -46.14
CA GLU A 606 -14.80 6.37 -47.30
C GLU A 606 -14.08 7.52 -47.99
N ALA A 607 -13.65 8.54 -47.23
CA ALA A 607 -12.89 9.66 -47.76
C ALA A 607 -11.60 9.19 -48.46
N ALA A 608 -10.89 8.23 -47.90
CA ALA A 608 -9.70 7.64 -48.51
C ALA A 608 -10.05 6.94 -49.83
N ALA A 609 -11.13 6.14 -49.87
CA ALA A 609 -11.57 5.45 -51.07
C ALA A 609 -12.03 6.42 -52.17
N GLU A 610 -12.71 7.51 -51.77
CA GLU A 610 -13.17 8.52 -52.75
C GLU A 610 -12.03 9.31 -53.38
N HIS A 611 -11.00 9.62 -52.59
CA HIS A 611 -9.89 10.47 -53.00
C HIS A 611 -8.61 9.69 -53.35
N GLY A 612 -8.63 8.35 -53.37
CA GLY A 612 -7.51 7.52 -53.80
C GLY A 612 -6.34 7.48 -52.79
N LEU A 613 -6.60 7.60 -51.50
CA LEU A 613 -5.59 7.51 -50.44
C LEU A 613 -5.52 6.08 -49.89
N GLU A 614 -4.34 5.75 -49.32
CA GLU A 614 -4.19 4.57 -48.47
C GLU A 614 -4.65 4.88 -47.05
N VAL A 615 -5.09 3.86 -46.31
CA VAL A 615 -5.43 3.96 -44.86
C VAL A 615 -4.51 3.05 -44.08
N VAL A 616 -3.89 3.59 -43.03
CA VAL A 616 -3.07 2.86 -42.06
C VAL A 616 -3.74 2.96 -40.69
N VAL A 617 -4.30 1.87 -40.19
CA VAL A 617 -4.93 1.78 -38.86
C VAL A 617 -3.91 1.26 -37.86
N LEU A 618 -3.60 2.04 -36.82
CA LEU A 618 -2.74 1.65 -35.74
C LEU A 618 -3.61 1.04 -34.64
N ASP A 619 -3.55 -0.28 -34.50
CA ASP A 619 -4.50 -1.00 -33.66
C ASP A 619 -4.23 -0.85 -32.16
N ARG A 620 -5.32 -0.81 -31.39
CA ARG A 620 -5.34 -0.63 -29.92
C ARG A 620 -6.29 -1.63 -29.26
N PRO A 621 -6.07 -1.99 -27.95
CA PRO A 621 -6.90 -2.94 -27.24
C PRO A 621 -8.38 -2.51 -27.18
N ASN A 622 -9.29 -3.48 -27.28
CA ASN A 622 -10.66 -3.25 -26.81
C ASN A 622 -10.65 -3.28 -25.27
N PRO A 623 -11.06 -2.18 -24.57
CA PRO A 623 -10.88 -2.07 -23.14
C PRO A 623 -11.80 -2.98 -22.31
N ILE A 624 -12.91 -3.43 -22.89
CA ILE A 624 -13.91 -4.28 -22.24
C ILE A 624 -13.88 -5.72 -22.77
N THR A 625 -12.72 -6.21 -23.15
CA THR A 625 -12.40 -7.50 -23.78
C THR A 625 -12.87 -7.62 -25.23
N GLY A 626 -12.29 -8.60 -25.95
CA GLY A 626 -12.74 -9.01 -27.27
C GLY A 626 -13.82 -10.12 -27.26
N LEU A 627 -14.26 -10.56 -26.10
CA LEU A 627 -15.15 -11.71 -25.96
C LEU A 627 -16.65 -11.34 -25.90
N LYS A 628 -16.97 -10.11 -25.47
CA LYS A 628 -18.37 -9.68 -25.27
C LYS A 628 -18.99 -9.12 -26.55
N GLN A 629 -20.18 -9.58 -26.85
CA GLN A 629 -21.00 -9.09 -27.96
C GLN A 629 -22.47 -9.08 -27.56
N GLU A 630 -23.12 -7.89 -27.59
CA GLU A 630 -24.46 -7.69 -27.04
C GLU A 630 -25.24 -6.62 -27.83
N GLY A 631 -26.53 -6.73 -27.75
CA GLY A 631 -27.46 -5.76 -28.30
C GLY A 631 -27.80 -5.99 -29.78
N PHE A 632 -28.83 -5.29 -30.22
CA PHE A 632 -29.29 -5.34 -31.62
C PHE A 632 -28.24 -4.80 -32.58
N LEU A 633 -28.16 -5.35 -33.77
CA LEU A 633 -27.42 -4.76 -34.88
C LEU A 633 -28.09 -3.47 -35.33
N THR A 634 -27.31 -2.63 -36.03
CA THR A 634 -27.85 -1.43 -36.69
C THR A 634 -28.86 -1.83 -37.76
N ASP A 635 -30.09 -1.29 -37.71
CA ASP A 635 -31.10 -1.48 -38.75
C ASP A 635 -30.63 -0.82 -40.05
N SER A 636 -31.01 -1.38 -41.22
CA SER A 636 -30.59 -0.90 -42.52
C SER A 636 -30.93 0.58 -42.75
N ALA A 637 -32.06 1.07 -42.21
CA ALA A 637 -32.51 2.46 -42.32
C ALA A 637 -31.66 3.43 -41.47
N ALA A 638 -30.91 2.95 -40.50
CA ALA A 638 -30.04 3.73 -39.62
C ALA A 638 -28.56 3.71 -40.04
N LEU A 639 -28.16 2.95 -41.05
CA LEU A 639 -26.79 2.85 -41.53
C LEU A 639 -26.21 4.18 -42.03
N TYR A 640 -24.89 4.30 -41.94
CA TYR A 640 -24.07 5.42 -42.40
C TYR A 640 -24.40 6.75 -41.73
N ARG A 641 -24.91 6.69 -40.50
CA ARG A 641 -25.16 7.88 -39.67
C ARG A 641 -24.12 7.95 -38.57
N PHE A 642 -23.95 9.12 -38.00
CA PHE A 642 -23.15 9.34 -36.82
C PHE A 642 -23.81 8.60 -35.62
N GLY A 643 -23.08 7.67 -34.99
CA GLY A 643 -23.57 6.76 -33.94
C GLY A 643 -24.03 5.38 -34.45
N SER A 644 -24.18 5.20 -35.78
CA SER A 644 -24.69 3.95 -36.36
C SER A 644 -24.15 3.66 -37.77
N TYR A 645 -22.85 3.81 -37.97
CA TYR A 645 -22.21 3.72 -39.29
C TYR A 645 -22.37 2.35 -39.94
N ALA A 646 -22.10 1.25 -39.22
CA ALA A 646 -22.03 -0.12 -39.76
C ALA A 646 -23.01 -1.06 -39.02
N GLN A 647 -23.31 -2.19 -39.67
CA GLN A 647 -24.20 -3.23 -39.15
C GLN A 647 -23.47 -4.12 -38.14
N VAL A 648 -23.16 -3.55 -36.96
CA VAL A 648 -22.50 -4.23 -35.84
C VAL A 648 -23.37 -4.13 -34.57
N PRO A 649 -23.24 -5.09 -33.61
CA PRO A 649 -23.98 -5.02 -32.34
C PRO A 649 -23.53 -3.83 -31.51
N VAL A 650 -24.29 -3.48 -30.48
CA VAL A 650 -23.94 -2.39 -29.54
C VAL A 650 -22.58 -2.64 -28.90
N VAL A 651 -22.39 -3.82 -28.33
CA VAL A 651 -21.07 -4.31 -27.88
C VAL A 651 -20.51 -5.19 -28.99
N HIS A 652 -19.48 -4.74 -29.67
CA HIS A 652 -18.99 -5.42 -30.89
C HIS A 652 -17.86 -6.42 -30.63
N GLY A 653 -17.10 -6.29 -29.50
CA GLY A 653 -16.03 -7.22 -29.16
C GLY A 653 -14.85 -7.24 -30.16
N MET A 654 -14.60 -6.18 -30.87
CA MET A 654 -13.56 -6.06 -31.90
C MET A 654 -12.63 -4.87 -31.59
N THR A 655 -11.40 -4.92 -32.10
CA THR A 655 -10.47 -3.77 -32.09
C THR A 655 -10.71 -2.89 -33.33
N MET A 656 -10.13 -1.69 -33.35
CA MET A 656 -10.25 -0.76 -34.48
C MET A 656 -9.66 -1.37 -35.77
N GLY A 657 -8.54 -2.07 -35.67
CA GLY A 657 -7.94 -2.78 -36.80
C GLY A 657 -8.81 -3.91 -37.34
N GLU A 658 -9.47 -4.66 -36.45
CA GLU A 658 -10.42 -5.71 -36.81
C GLU A 658 -11.68 -5.14 -37.48
N LEU A 659 -12.21 -4.02 -36.93
CA LEU A 659 -13.37 -3.32 -37.53
C LEU A 659 -13.02 -2.78 -38.94
N ALA A 660 -11.84 -2.18 -39.13
CA ALA A 660 -11.39 -1.71 -40.44
C ALA A 660 -11.35 -2.87 -41.47
N ARG A 661 -10.83 -4.02 -41.08
CA ARG A 661 -10.81 -5.22 -41.93
C ARG A 661 -12.23 -5.73 -42.24
N LEU A 662 -13.11 -5.72 -41.21
CA LEU A 662 -14.51 -6.10 -41.39
C LEU A 662 -15.20 -5.16 -42.38
N TYR A 663 -15.01 -3.83 -42.25
CA TYR A 663 -15.66 -2.85 -43.14
C TYR A 663 -15.27 -3.04 -44.62
N VAL A 664 -14.01 -3.32 -44.88
CA VAL A 664 -13.52 -3.63 -46.25
C VAL A 664 -14.00 -5.01 -46.70
N GLY A 665 -13.73 -6.05 -45.90
CA GLY A 665 -13.94 -7.43 -46.31
C GLY A 665 -15.40 -7.84 -46.42
N ALA A 666 -16.25 -7.34 -45.53
CA ALA A 666 -17.71 -7.56 -45.58
C ALA A 666 -18.45 -6.49 -46.43
N ARG A 667 -17.72 -5.57 -47.09
CA ARG A 667 -18.26 -4.52 -47.97
C ARG A 667 -19.26 -3.59 -47.24
N MET A 668 -18.90 -3.21 -46.01
CA MET A 668 -19.76 -2.37 -45.17
C MET A 668 -19.56 -0.83 -45.41
N LEU A 669 -18.61 -0.45 -46.26
CA LEU A 669 -18.43 0.97 -46.62
C LEU A 669 -19.53 1.43 -47.60
N ARG A 670 -19.98 2.70 -47.49
CA ARG A 670 -21.01 3.26 -48.35
C ARG A 670 -20.55 3.18 -49.82
N GLY A 671 -21.46 2.77 -50.70
CA GLY A 671 -21.16 2.60 -52.10
C GLY A 671 -20.21 1.44 -52.47
N GLY A 672 -19.76 0.63 -51.47
CA GLY A 672 -18.99 -0.57 -51.70
C GLY A 672 -17.54 -0.37 -52.20
N ARG A 673 -17.05 0.88 -52.26
CA ARG A 673 -15.65 1.20 -52.60
C ARG A 673 -14.80 1.08 -51.33
N ALA A 674 -13.62 0.50 -51.44
CA ALA A 674 -12.68 0.35 -50.32
C ALA A 674 -11.32 0.98 -50.64
N PRO A 675 -10.66 1.63 -49.67
CA PRO A 675 -9.30 2.10 -49.86
C PRO A 675 -8.30 0.93 -49.77
N THR A 676 -7.05 1.16 -50.16
CA THR A 676 -5.95 0.26 -49.77
C THR A 676 -5.77 0.36 -48.26
N LEU A 677 -6.08 -0.72 -47.54
CA LEU A 677 -6.03 -0.79 -46.09
C LEU A 677 -4.79 -1.54 -45.58
N HIS A 678 -4.09 -0.90 -44.67
CA HIS A 678 -3.02 -1.52 -43.87
C HIS A 678 -3.41 -1.45 -42.40
N VAL A 679 -3.28 -2.54 -41.66
CA VAL A 679 -3.44 -2.58 -40.23
C VAL A 679 -2.11 -2.89 -39.58
N VAL A 680 -1.64 -2.03 -38.69
CA VAL A 680 -0.47 -2.29 -37.84
C VAL A 680 -0.98 -2.95 -36.56
N PRO A 681 -0.81 -4.27 -36.41
CA PRO A 681 -1.40 -5.00 -35.29
C PRO A 681 -0.63 -4.77 -34.00
N MET A 682 -1.28 -5.00 -32.89
CA MET A 682 -0.65 -5.08 -31.56
C MET A 682 0.17 -6.36 -31.40
N THR A 683 1.07 -6.39 -30.41
CA THR A 683 1.65 -7.61 -29.88
C THR A 683 1.32 -7.75 -28.38
N GLY A 684 1.17 -9.00 -27.93
CA GLY A 684 0.90 -9.31 -26.52
C GLY A 684 -0.55 -9.19 -26.08
N TRP A 685 -1.43 -8.59 -26.87
CA TRP A 685 -2.86 -8.53 -26.55
C TRP A 685 -3.59 -9.83 -26.94
N LYS A 686 -4.46 -10.28 -26.04
CA LYS A 686 -5.36 -11.41 -26.24
C LYS A 686 -6.80 -10.98 -26.01
N ARG A 687 -7.74 -11.67 -26.63
CA ARG A 687 -9.17 -11.30 -26.61
C ARG A 687 -9.80 -11.29 -25.23
N GLU A 688 -9.35 -12.16 -24.32
CA GLU A 688 -9.82 -12.22 -22.94
C GLU A 688 -9.33 -11.08 -22.05
N MET A 689 -8.35 -10.29 -22.49
CA MET A 689 -7.75 -9.20 -21.71
C MET A 689 -8.73 -8.04 -21.54
N TRP A 690 -8.85 -7.57 -20.31
CA TRP A 690 -9.37 -6.27 -19.96
C TRP A 690 -8.30 -5.20 -20.12
N TRP A 691 -8.66 -3.91 -20.10
CA TRP A 691 -7.68 -2.83 -20.25
C TRP A 691 -6.50 -2.96 -19.27
N ASP A 692 -6.79 -3.22 -18.01
CA ASP A 692 -5.79 -3.35 -16.94
C ASP A 692 -4.94 -4.63 -17.03
N ASP A 693 -5.36 -5.63 -17.84
CA ASP A 693 -4.52 -6.78 -18.19
C ASP A 693 -3.42 -6.42 -19.19
N THR A 694 -3.62 -5.33 -19.95
CA THR A 694 -2.66 -4.90 -20.97
C THR A 694 -1.35 -4.35 -20.41
N GLY A 695 -1.31 -3.99 -19.14
CA GLY A 695 -0.18 -3.29 -18.52
C GLY A 695 -0.03 -1.82 -18.94
N MET A 696 -0.92 -1.32 -19.82
CA MET A 696 -0.91 0.07 -20.28
C MET A 696 -1.53 1.03 -19.25
N PRO A 697 -1.10 2.31 -19.21
CA PRO A 697 -1.76 3.32 -18.39
C PRO A 697 -3.21 3.55 -18.84
N PHE A 698 -4.12 3.71 -17.88
CA PHE A 698 -5.52 3.97 -18.24
C PHE A 698 -5.67 5.40 -18.77
N THR A 699 -5.99 5.53 -20.05
CA THR A 699 -6.34 6.81 -20.68
C THR A 699 -7.84 6.98 -20.63
N LYS A 700 -8.33 7.97 -19.88
CA LYS A 700 -9.76 8.28 -19.78
C LYS A 700 -10.32 8.62 -21.15
N PRO A 701 -11.30 7.87 -21.66
CA PRO A 701 -11.92 8.21 -22.95
C PRO A 701 -12.62 9.57 -22.93
N SER A 702 -13.19 9.91 -21.77
CA SER A 702 -13.87 11.17 -21.50
C SER A 702 -13.64 11.56 -20.03
N PRO A 703 -13.71 12.84 -19.65
CA PRO A 703 -13.75 13.25 -18.25
C PRO A 703 -14.89 12.60 -17.44
N ASN A 704 -15.99 12.22 -18.12
CA ASN A 704 -17.11 11.49 -17.51
C ASN A 704 -16.90 9.98 -17.44
N LEU A 705 -15.79 9.45 -17.94
CA LEU A 705 -15.40 8.03 -17.86
C LEU A 705 -14.05 7.89 -17.13
N PRO A 706 -14.02 8.23 -15.82
CA PRO A 706 -12.75 8.34 -15.07
C PRO A 706 -12.10 7.01 -14.74
N THR A 707 -12.86 5.90 -14.81
CA THR A 707 -12.39 4.55 -14.39
C THR A 707 -12.81 3.50 -15.42
N LEU A 708 -12.19 2.32 -15.39
CA LEU A 708 -12.62 1.19 -16.21
C LEU A 708 -14.05 0.74 -15.85
N ASN A 709 -14.45 0.81 -14.58
CA ASN A 709 -15.83 0.51 -14.16
C ASN A 709 -16.83 1.48 -14.77
N SER A 710 -16.50 2.78 -14.84
CA SER A 710 -17.37 3.74 -15.50
C SER A 710 -17.48 3.46 -17.00
N VAL A 711 -16.43 2.98 -17.67
CA VAL A 711 -16.47 2.53 -19.08
C VAL A 711 -17.36 1.30 -19.25
N LEU A 712 -17.23 0.29 -18.33
CA LEU A 712 -18.08 -0.89 -18.36
C LEU A 712 -19.57 -0.53 -18.17
N ALA A 713 -19.87 0.24 -17.13
CA ALA A 713 -21.23 0.64 -16.82
C ALA A 713 -21.83 1.54 -17.93
N TYR A 714 -21.00 2.45 -18.52
CA TYR A 714 -21.38 3.33 -19.61
C TYR A 714 -22.05 2.60 -20.77
N VAL A 715 -21.54 1.43 -21.14
CA VAL A 715 -22.08 0.64 -22.28
C VAL A 715 -23.57 0.33 -22.12
N GLY A 716 -24.04 0.15 -20.90
CA GLY A 716 -25.46 -0.04 -20.60
C GLY A 716 -26.18 1.23 -20.20
N THR A 717 -25.58 2.04 -19.35
CA THR A 717 -26.23 3.22 -18.75
C THR A 717 -26.25 4.45 -19.66
N CYS A 718 -25.49 4.43 -20.77
CA CYS A 718 -25.62 5.45 -21.81
C CYS A 718 -27.05 5.53 -22.37
N LEU A 719 -27.86 4.48 -22.29
CA LEU A 719 -29.28 4.48 -22.65
C LEU A 719 -30.07 5.55 -21.87
N PHE A 720 -29.62 5.92 -20.68
CA PHE A 720 -30.28 6.93 -19.85
C PHE A 720 -30.08 8.37 -20.35
N GLU A 721 -29.15 8.62 -21.28
CA GLU A 721 -29.08 9.90 -22.00
C GLU A 721 -30.33 10.15 -22.89
N ALA A 722 -31.09 9.10 -23.18
CA ALA A 722 -32.31 9.15 -23.97
C ALA A 722 -33.59 9.30 -23.13
N VAL A 723 -33.47 9.49 -21.82
CA VAL A 723 -34.61 9.64 -20.89
C VAL A 723 -34.32 10.67 -19.81
N ASN A 724 -35.38 11.12 -19.10
CA ASN A 724 -35.27 12.07 -17.99
C ASN A 724 -34.84 11.37 -16.67
N VAL A 725 -33.73 10.63 -16.71
CA VAL A 725 -33.10 10.02 -15.55
C VAL A 725 -31.61 10.29 -15.64
N SER A 726 -31.00 10.80 -14.59
CA SER A 726 -29.55 11.04 -14.54
C SER A 726 -28.78 9.72 -14.66
N GLU A 727 -27.78 9.70 -15.50
CA GLU A 727 -26.80 8.62 -15.65
C GLU A 727 -25.57 8.81 -14.73
N GLY A 728 -25.73 9.64 -13.69
CA GLY A 728 -24.69 9.88 -12.69
C GLY A 728 -23.62 10.88 -13.10
N ARG A 729 -23.66 11.55 -14.26
CA ARG A 729 -22.77 12.68 -14.57
C ARG A 729 -22.85 13.73 -13.47
N GLY A 730 -21.70 14.30 -13.10
CA GLY A 730 -21.64 15.26 -12.00
C GLY A 730 -21.50 14.64 -10.61
N SER A 731 -21.66 13.32 -10.47
CA SER A 731 -21.35 12.58 -9.24
C SER A 731 -19.88 12.17 -9.18
N ASP A 732 -19.51 11.46 -8.11
CA ASP A 732 -18.20 10.81 -7.94
C ASP A 732 -18.05 9.52 -8.78
N ARG A 733 -19.19 8.94 -9.26
CA ARG A 733 -19.23 7.70 -10.03
C ARG A 733 -20.16 7.80 -11.24
N PRO A 734 -19.80 8.64 -12.24
CA PRO A 734 -20.61 8.81 -13.43
C PRO A 734 -20.78 7.46 -14.16
N PHE A 735 -21.99 7.21 -14.65
CA PHE A 735 -22.45 5.98 -15.30
C PHE A 735 -22.57 4.74 -14.41
N GLU A 736 -21.93 4.74 -13.23
CA GLU A 736 -22.12 3.67 -12.23
C GLU A 736 -23.39 3.92 -11.38
N TYR A 737 -23.94 5.14 -11.42
CA TYR A 737 -25.22 5.53 -10.79
C TYR A 737 -26.24 5.89 -11.85
N ILE A 738 -27.51 5.54 -11.60
CA ILE A 738 -28.65 6.15 -12.25
C ILE A 738 -29.59 6.75 -11.20
N GLY A 739 -30.30 7.82 -11.51
CA GLY A 739 -31.24 8.37 -10.53
C GLY A 739 -32.16 9.46 -11.02
N ALA A 740 -33.28 9.62 -10.32
CA ALA A 740 -34.23 10.71 -10.53
C ALA A 740 -34.88 11.10 -9.20
N PRO A 741 -35.41 12.34 -9.04
CA PRO A 741 -36.09 12.75 -7.81
C PRO A 741 -37.31 11.90 -7.47
N TRP A 742 -37.96 11.36 -8.50
CA TRP A 742 -39.19 10.57 -8.41
C TRP A 742 -38.98 9.05 -8.40
N LEU A 743 -37.77 8.56 -8.52
CA LEU A 743 -37.47 7.11 -8.59
C LEU A 743 -37.69 6.43 -7.22
N ASP A 744 -38.51 5.37 -7.20
CA ASP A 744 -38.54 4.42 -6.07
C ASP A 744 -37.32 3.48 -6.17
N ASN A 745 -36.19 3.93 -5.65
CA ASN A 745 -34.93 3.20 -5.78
C ASN A 745 -34.90 1.90 -4.98
N ALA A 746 -35.63 1.81 -3.87
CA ALA A 746 -35.70 0.58 -3.07
C ALA A 746 -36.38 -0.53 -3.87
N ARG A 747 -37.54 -0.24 -4.47
CA ARG A 747 -38.28 -1.20 -5.28
C ARG A 747 -37.59 -1.52 -6.62
N ALA A 748 -36.88 -0.52 -7.19
CA ALA A 748 -36.06 -0.77 -8.38
C ALA A 748 -34.91 -1.77 -8.06
N VAL A 749 -34.22 -1.59 -6.93
CA VAL A 749 -33.16 -2.52 -6.47
C VAL A 749 -33.71 -3.91 -6.18
N GLU A 750 -34.88 -4.02 -5.56
CA GLU A 750 -35.54 -5.32 -5.33
C GLU A 750 -35.83 -6.05 -6.65
N LEU A 751 -36.47 -5.36 -7.62
CA LEU A 751 -36.76 -5.93 -8.92
C LEU A 751 -35.49 -6.35 -9.67
N LEU A 752 -34.46 -5.51 -9.68
CA LEU A 752 -33.21 -5.77 -10.40
C LEU A 752 -32.42 -6.94 -9.80
N ASN A 753 -32.30 -6.99 -8.48
CA ASN A 753 -31.64 -8.12 -7.81
C ASN A 753 -32.44 -9.42 -7.94
N GLY A 754 -33.78 -9.31 -8.08
CA GLY A 754 -34.67 -10.44 -8.38
C GLY A 754 -34.39 -11.08 -9.74
N LEU A 755 -33.84 -10.34 -10.71
CA LEU A 755 -33.43 -10.88 -12.02
C LEU A 755 -32.18 -11.74 -11.95
N ARG A 756 -31.40 -11.68 -10.87
CA ARG A 756 -30.16 -12.46 -10.63
C ARG A 756 -29.16 -12.33 -11.78
N LEU A 757 -28.98 -11.12 -12.31
CA LEU A 757 -27.99 -10.88 -13.36
C LEU A 757 -26.57 -11.19 -12.85
N PRO A 758 -25.76 -11.93 -13.62
CA PRO A 758 -24.43 -12.33 -13.16
C PRO A 758 -23.49 -11.15 -13.06
N GLY A 759 -22.57 -11.18 -12.07
CA GLY A 759 -21.49 -10.20 -11.92
C GLY A 759 -21.90 -8.83 -11.44
N VAL A 760 -23.13 -8.62 -10.97
CA VAL A 760 -23.62 -7.32 -10.50
C VAL A 760 -24.56 -7.47 -9.30
N VAL A 761 -24.48 -6.52 -8.39
CA VAL A 761 -25.42 -6.32 -7.29
C VAL A 761 -25.90 -4.88 -7.34
N PHE A 762 -27.20 -4.65 -7.29
CA PHE A 762 -27.77 -3.30 -7.27
C PHE A 762 -27.96 -2.85 -5.82
N ARG A 763 -27.60 -1.59 -5.54
CA ARG A 763 -27.76 -1.00 -4.22
C ARG A 763 -28.51 0.33 -4.29
N PRO A 764 -29.39 0.63 -3.34
CA PRO A 764 -30.03 1.94 -3.30
C PRO A 764 -28.99 3.01 -2.88
N ILE A 765 -29.03 4.16 -3.54
CA ILE A 765 -28.15 5.29 -3.25
C ILE A 765 -28.92 6.61 -3.31
N THR A 766 -28.38 7.64 -2.67
CA THR A 766 -28.77 9.03 -2.87
C THR A 766 -27.54 9.82 -3.28
N PHE A 767 -27.65 10.64 -4.35
CA PHE A 767 -26.57 11.49 -4.81
C PHE A 767 -27.10 12.79 -5.40
N THR A 768 -26.26 13.81 -5.49
CA THR A 768 -26.62 15.11 -6.08
C THR A 768 -25.64 15.38 -7.23
N PRO A 769 -26.12 15.41 -8.49
CA PRO A 769 -25.28 15.80 -9.62
C PRO A 769 -24.82 17.25 -9.50
N GLU A 770 -23.54 17.52 -9.74
CA GLU A 770 -22.97 18.85 -9.72
C GLU A 770 -22.47 19.26 -11.10
N GLN A 771 -22.69 20.51 -11.49
CA GLN A 771 -22.06 21.08 -12.67
C GLN A 771 -20.57 21.23 -12.42
N LYS A 772 -19.75 20.57 -13.24
CA LYS A 772 -18.28 20.69 -13.20
C LYS A 772 -17.77 21.47 -14.41
N ALA A 773 -16.58 22.07 -14.30
CA ALA A 773 -16.00 22.92 -15.34
C ALA A 773 -15.88 22.22 -16.72
N PHE A 774 -15.69 20.90 -16.70
CA PHE A 774 -15.57 20.09 -17.90
C PHE A 774 -16.91 19.63 -18.50
N HIS A 775 -18.06 20.01 -17.94
CA HIS A 775 -19.36 19.68 -18.54
C HIS A 775 -19.76 20.74 -19.58
N SER A 776 -19.94 20.33 -20.80
CA SER A 776 -20.43 21.22 -21.89
C SER A 776 -21.87 21.70 -21.67
N ARG A 777 -22.66 20.95 -20.89
CA ARG A 777 -24.03 21.26 -20.46
C ARG A 777 -24.23 20.76 -19.03
N PRO A 778 -25.14 21.36 -18.25
CA PRO A 778 -25.46 20.83 -16.92
C PRO A 778 -25.89 19.38 -17.00
N PRO A 779 -25.46 18.53 -16.04
CA PRO A 779 -26.01 17.18 -15.90
C PRO A 779 -27.49 17.21 -15.58
N GLU A 780 -28.18 16.15 -15.92
CA GLU A 780 -29.63 16.02 -15.62
C GLU A 780 -29.85 16.16 -14.10
N TYR A 781 -30.80 17.04 -13.72
CA TYR A 781 -31.08 17.38 -12.30
C TYR A 781 -29.89 17.99 -11.53
N ALA A 782 -29.00 18.77 -12.14
CA ALA A 782 -27.88 19.42 -11.44
C ALA A 782 -28.35 20.17 -10.18
N GLY A 783 -27.71 19.91 -9.03
CA GLY A 783 -28.03 20.52 -7.75
C GLY A 783 -29.25 19.92 -7.02
N VAL A 784 -29.91 18.91 -7.58
CA VAL A 784 -31.10 18.28 -6.99
C VAL A 784 -30.69 16.92 -6.37
N PRO A 785 -31.02 16.63 -5.10
CA PRO A 785 -30.83 15.31 -4.53
C PRO A 785 -31.68 14.26 -5.25
N LEU A 786 -31.04 13.18 -5.73
CA LEU A 786 -31.68 12.11 -6.47
C LEU A 786 -31.72 10.84 -5.64
N ARG A 787 -32.82 10.09 -5.76
CA ARG A 787 -32.87 8.67 -5.38
C ARG A 787 -32.35 7.87 -6.56
N GLY A 788 -31.40 6.99 -6.30
CA GLY A 788 -30.72 6.28 -7.39
C GLY A 788 -30.44 4.82 -7.11
N VAL A 789 -29.91 4.16 -8.11
CA VAL A 789 -29.40 2.79 -8.07
C VAL A 789 -27.90 2.84 -8.38
N PHE A 790 -27.11 2.25 -7.51
CA PHE A 790 -25.69 1.98 -7.73
C PHE A 790 -25.53 0.59 -8.38
N ILE A 791 -24.78 0.53 -9.46
CA ILE A 791 -24.44 -0.68 -10.21
C ILE A 791 -23.11 -1.18 -9.66
N ASP A 792 -23.16 -2.02 -8.62
CA ASP A 792 -21.98 -2.59 -7.98
C ASP A 792 -21.51 -3.82 -8.77
N ILE A 793 -20.52 -3.62 -9.66
CA ILE A 793 -19.95 -4.69 -10.49
C ILE A 793 -19.06 -5.56 -9.60
N THR A 794 -19.53 -6.79 -9.30
CA THR A 794 -18.87 -7.72 -8.40
C THR A 794 -17.94 -8.70 -9.11
N ASP A 795 -18.25 -9.03 -10.37
CA ASP A 795 -17.44 -9.89 -11.22
C ASP A 795 -17.62 -9.46 -12.69
N ARG A 796 -16.62 -8.79 -13.24
CA ARG A 796 -16.66 -8.25 -14.59
C ARG A 796 -16.58 -9.33 -15.67
N ASP A 797 -16.03 -10.50 -15.40
CA ASP A 797 -15.87 -11.56 -16.39
C ASP A 797 -17.23 -12.11 -16.84
N VAL A 798 -18.19 -12.15 -15.92
CA VAL A 798 -19.58 -12.58 -16.19
C VAL A 798 -20.58 -11.41 -16.27
N PHE A 799 -20.13 -10.17 -16.00
CA PHE A 799 -20.96 -8.97 -16.11
C PHE A 799 -21.20 -8.60 -17.58
N ASP A 800 -22.44 -8.53 -17.99
CA ASP A 800 -22.87 -8.18 -19.35
C ASP A 800 -23.47 -6.76 -19.36
N PRO A 801 -22.68 -5.74 -19.77
CA PRO A 801 -23.04 -4.33 -19.53
C PRO A 801 -24.33 -3.89 -20.22
N TYR A 802 -24.55 -4.25 -21.48
CA TYR A 802 -25.73 -3.81 -22.20
C TYR A 802 -27.01 -4.51 -21.72
N LYS A 803 -26.92 -5.79 -21.34
CA LYS A 803 -28.05 -6.51 -20.70
C LYS A 803 -28.47 -5.83 -19.39
N VAL A 804 -27.49 -5.39 -18.59
CA VAL A 804 -27.75 -4.65 -17.34
C VAL A 804 -28.41 -3.30 -17.64
N GLY A 805 -27.93 -2.55 -18.63
CA GLY A 805 -28.55 -1.30 -19.05
C GLY A 805 -30.02 -1.46 -19.48
N VAL A 806 -30.32 -2.50 -20.25
CA VAL A 806 -31.70 -2.80 -20.65
C VAL A 806 -32.57 -3.19 -19.45
N ALA A 807 -32.05 -3.99 -18.52
CA ALA A 807 -32.78 -4.34 -17.31
C ALA A 807 -33.07 -3.13 -16.41
N LEU A 808 -32.09 -2.20 -16.27
CA LEU A 808 -32.26 -0.95 -15.54
C LEU A 808 -33.36 -0.08 -16.17
N LEU A 809 -33.30 0.12 -17.49
CA LEU A 809 -34.28 0.94 -18.21
C LEU A 809 -35.69 0.32 -18.14
N TRP A 810 -35.78 -1.01 -18.26
CA TRP A 810 -37.02 -1.76 -18.05
C TRP A 810 -37.58 -1.59 -16.63
N ALA A 811 -36.75 -1.70 -15.60
CA ALA A 811 -37.19 -1.55 -14.22
C ALA A 811 -37.74 -0.15 -13.92
N VAL A 812 -37.03 0.89 -14.40
CA VAL A 812 -37.48 2.27 -14.25
C VAL A 812 -38.81 2.51 -14.97
N TYR A 813 -38.96 2.06 -16.22
CA TYR A 813 -40.22 2.18 -16.96
C TYR A 813 -41.37 1.41 -16.29
N ARG A 814 -41.13 0.18 -15.85
CA ARG A 814 -42.16 -0.65 -15.19
C ARG A 814 -42.66 -0.03 -13.88
N LEU A 815 -41.83 0.64 -13.12
CA LEU A 815 -42.21 1.29 -11.86
C LEU A 815 -42.84 2.65 -12.06
N HIS A 816 -42.43 3.38 -13.10
CA HIS A 816 -42.84 4.77 -13.31
C HIS A 816 -43.18 5.08 -14.80
N PRO A 817 -44.11 4.35 -15.41
CA PRO A 817 -44.43 4.54 -16.84
C PRO A 817 -44.93 5.95 -17.16
N ASP A 818 -45.61 6.60 -16.19
CA ASP A 818 -46.16 7.96 -16.34
C ASP A 818 -45.13 9.07 -16.03
N ARG A 819 -43.96 8.73 -15.52
CA ARG A 819 -42.88 9.68 -15.16
C ARG A 819 -41.70 9.65 -16.12
N LEU A 820 -41.44 8.50 -16.73
CA LEU A 820 -40.32 8.34 -17.65
C LEU A 820 -40.66 9.03 -19.00
N VAL A 821 -39.87 10.03 -19.33
CA VAL A 821 -39.99 10.77 -20.61
C VAL A 821 -38.90 10.31 -21.56
N TRP A 822 -39.27 9.88 -22.76
CA TRP A 822 -38.39 9.41 -23.80
C TRP A 822 -37.95 10.55 -24.73
N ASN A 823 -36.66 10.59 -25.05
CA ASN A 823 -36.10 11.33 -26.18
C ASN A 823 -35.85 10.34 -27.33
N ASP A 824 -36.83 10.15 -28.19
CA ASP A 824 -36.81 9.15 -29.26
C ASP A 824 -35.65 9.35 -30.23
N ALA A 825 -35.29 10.60 -30.57
CA ALA A 825 -34.20 10.88 -31.48
C ALA A 825 -32.83 10.44 -30.88
N THR A 826 -32.63 10.65 -29.57
CA THR A 826 -31.42 10.20 -28.88
C THR A 826 -31.43 8.68 -28.73
N LEU A 827 -32.55 8.07 -28.37
CA LEU A 827 -32.67 6.63 -28.24
C LEU A 827 -32.37 5.92 -29.57
N ASP A 828 -33.01 6.37 -30.67
CA ASP A 828 -32.77 5.81 -32.00
C ASP A 828 -31.33 5.93 -32.46
N ARG A 829 -30.65 7.01 -32.09
CA ARG A 829 -29.22 7.19 -32.36
C ARG A 829 -28.38 6.17 -31.56
N LEU A 830 -28.68 5.95 -30.28
CA LEU A 830 -27.93 5.02 -29.40
C LEU A 830 -28.18 3.56 -29.75
N THR A 831 -29.44 3.19 -29.93
CA THR A 831 -29.83 1.80 -30.21
C THR A 831 -29.69 1.42 -31.69
N ALA A 832 -29.76 2.40 -32.59
CA ALA A 832 -29.85 2.26 -34.06
C ALA A 832 -31.04 1.38 -34.52
N THR A 833 -32.09 1.27 -33.70
CA THR A 833 -33.32 0.52 -33.95
C THR A 833 -34.43 1.01 -33.00
N PRO A 834 -35.71 1.09 -33.46
CA PRO A 834 -36.82 1.42 -32.57
C PRO A 834 -37.29 0.26 -31.70
N ARG A 835 -36.75 -0.96 -31.92
CA ARG A 835 -37.24 -2.20 -31.28
C ARG A 835 -37.13 -2.19 -29.75
N LEU A 836 -36.05 -1.67 -29.19
CA LEU A 836 -35.84 -1.71 -27.76
C LEU A 836 -36.96 -1.01 -26.98
N LYS A 837 -37.31 0.25 -27.35
CA LYS A 837 -38.41 0.98 -26.73
C LYS A 837 -39.74 0.26 -26.89
N ALA A 838 -40.05 -0.23 -28.11
CA ALA A 838 -41.27 -0.96 -28.39
C ALA A 838 -41.41 -2.21 -27.51
N MET A 839 -40.37 -2.96 -27.32
CA MET A 839 -40.36 -4.16 -26.47
C MET A 839 -40.56 -3.83 -24.98
N ILE A 840 -39.85 -2.80 -24.47
CA ILE A 840 -40.00 -2.35 -23.08
C ILE A 840 -41.43 -1.88 -22.82
N THR A 841 -41.97 -1.03 -23.72
CA THR A 841 -43.30 -0.44 -23.55
C THR A 841 -44.44 -1.43 -23.77
N SER A 842 -44.22 -2.52 -24.50
CA SER A 842 -45.19 -3.62 -24.63
C SER A 842 -45.19 -4.57 -23.42
N GLY A 843 -44.32 -4.35 -22.44
CA GLY A 843 -44.26 -5.13 -21.21
C GLY A 843 -43.40 -6.42 -21.26
N MET A 844 -42.60 -6.58 -22.32
CA MET A 844 -41.67 -7.72 -22.40
C MET A 844 -40.66 -7.70 -21.25
N GLN A 845 -40.33 -8.90 -20.73
CA GLN A 845 -39.32 -9.03 -19.66
C GLN A 845 -37.88 -8.89 -20.22
N PRO A 846 -36.90 -8.44 -19.42
CA PRO A 846 -35.53 -8.31 -19.89
C PRO A 846 -34.97 -9.57 -20.57
N ALA A 847 -35.29 -10.74 -20.06
CA ALA A 847 -34.84 -12.03 -20.65
C ALA A 847 -35.37 -12.22 -22.09
N GLU A 848 -36.60 -11.82 -22.34
CA GLU A 848 -37.25 -11.92 -23.68
C GLU A 848 -36.61 -10.92 -24.67
N ILE A 849 -36.34 -9.67 -24.20
CA ILE A 849 -35.66 -8.65 -24.98
C ILE A 849 -34.23 -9.11 -25.32
N ILE A 850 -33.52 -9.65 -24.34
CA ILE A 850 -32.16 -10.19 -24.52
C ILE A 850 -32.19 -11.35 -25.54
N ALA A 851 -33.15 -12.24 -25.44
CA ALA A 851 -33.28 -13.36 -26.38
C ALA A 851 -33.54 -12.91 -27.82
N ALA A 852 -34.22 -11.78 -28.01
CA ALA A 852 -34.53 -11.25 -29.35
C ALA A 852 -33.31 -10.85 -30.20
N TRP A 853 -32.22 -10.37 -29.60
CA TRP A 853 -31.01 -10.03 -30.36
C TRP A 853 -30.00 -11.18 -30.50
N GLN A 854 -30.14 -12.30 -29.76
CA GLN A 854 -29.14 -13.38 -29.78
C GLN A 854 -28.91 -13.98 -31.19
N PRO A 855 -29.95 -14.20 -32.01
CA PRO A 855 -29.74 -14.70 -33.38
C PRO A 855 -28.91 -13.73 -34.25
N GLU A 856 -29.11 -12.42 -34.08
CA GLU A 856 -28.37 -11.39 -34.84
C GLU A 856 -26.91 -11.39 -34.43
N VAL A 857 -26.65 -11.41 -33.11
CA VAL A 857 -25.29 -11.50 -32.57
C VAL A 857 -24.57 -12.77 -33.00
N ALA A 858 -25.27 -13.90 -33.02
CA ALA A 858 -24.71 -15.17 -33.49
C ALA A 858 -24.36 -15.14 -34.99
N ALA A 859 -25.21 -14.49 -35.79
CA ALA A 859 -24.94 -14.27 -37.21
C ALA A 859 -23.74 -13.32 -37.41
N PHE A 860 -23.68 -12.23 -36.65
CA PHE A 860 -22.58 -11.29 -36.70
C PHE A 860 -21.23 -11.96 -36.36
N ARG A 861 -21.17 -12.83 -35.33
CA ARG A 861 -19.96 -13.58 -35.00
C ARG A 861 -19.37 -14.33 -36.18
N LYS A 862 -20.23 -15.00 -36.98
CA LYS A 862 -19.78 -15.73 -38.17
C LYS A 862 -19.24 -14.78 -39.24
N VAL A 863 -19.86 -13.62 -39.40
CA VAL A 863 -19.40 -12.60 -40.36
C VAL A 863 -18.07 -11.97 -39.92
N ALA A 864 -17.90 -11.72 -38.61
CA ALA A 864 -16.73 -11.06 -38.05
C ALA A 864 -15.49 -11.97 -37.97
N GLU A 865 -15.69 -13.29 -37.74
CA GLU A 865 -14.61 -14.26 -37.48
C GLU A 865 -13.43 -14.20 -38.46
N PRO A 866 -13.61 -14.09 -39.81
CA PRO A 866 -12.49 -14.04 -40.75
C PRO A 866 -11.61 -12.77 -40.61
N TYR A 867 -12.11 -11.75 -39.94
CA TYR A 867 -11.44 -10.43 -39.81
C TYR A 867 -10.74 -10.23 -38.48
N LEU A 868 -10.87 -11.19 -37.57
CA LEU A 868 -10.17 -11.15 -36.28
C LEU A 868 -8.66 -11.30 -36.48
N LEU A 869 -7.91 -10.52 -35.73
CA LEU A 869 -6.42 -10.49 -35.74
C LEU A 869 -5.82 -11.24 -34.56
N TYR A 870 -6.59 -11.30 -33.47
CA TYR A 870 -6.09 -11.84 -32.19
C TYR A 870 -6.95 -13.01 -31.73
N ARG A 871 -6.32 -13.95 -31.04
CA ARG A 871 -6.97 -15.14 -30.50
C ARG A 871 -6.96 -15.16 -28.98
#